data_ec9f89716486cbdc0e692dc7d3ddab8a
#
_entry.id   ec9f89716486cbdc0e692dc7d3ddab8a
#
_cell.length_a   1.000
_cell.length_b   1.000
_cell.length_c   1.000
_cell.angle_alpha   90.00
_cell.angle_beta   90.00
_cell.angle_gamma   90.00
#
_symmetry.space_group_name_H-M   'P 1'
#
loop_
_entity.id
_entity.type
_entity.pdbx_description
1 polymer ?
#
loop_
_entity_poly.entity_id
_entity_poly.type
_entity_poly.pdbx_seq_one_letter_code
_entity_poly.pdbx_strand_id
1 'polypeptide(L)'
;MDLLNDLNEAQRAAVEYIDGPSLVIAGAGSGKTRVLTYKIAYLLNQGMKPWSIMALTFTNKAAREMKERIGRLVGDDLAQHLYMGTFHSIFSRILRAEAEHIGFNNNFTIYDEADSRSLIKAIVKEMGLDDKSYKPAAVHAKISMAKNNLVSAESYASDAAIYEQNKRAQMPEVGKIFLAYVQRCKQANAMDFDDLLVLTHQLFREHEEIRQKYAARFDYILVDEYQDTNHVQMSIVMQLCKEKLRVCAVGDDSQSIYSFRGANIDNILNYQKQLKGTRLFKLEQNYRSTQTIVKAANSLIKNNRNQIKKDVYSENAVGEKLQYKPAYSDKEEAVIVAKDIKRIKRQDNCEYHDFAILYRTNAQSRSFEEEFRRQGIPYRIYGGLSFYQRKEIKDIIAYFRLVANPDDEEAIKRIINYPARGIGATTVMKIADCAHQNQVSFWEVIGEPAHYGLNVNKGTLTKLDNFRLLISSFIERSHTTDVYELGDAIIKESGISQDIMSGRDADDLARQENLEEFLSGMSAFVEERREEGRMDEAFLTDYLQDVALLTDADSEGAKDEPRVSLMTVHAAKGLEFATVFIVGLEENIFPSPLAAMSVRELEEERRLLYVAITRAEKHCILTNAKNRFRYGKMEFDNPSRFIDEIDSSLIEAQDEMGGSYFGGGSSYERSASYGERSSYGGGYGKRMPWDQKRRISDRDEDVPEWKRVTSQFRPDPKPASDTSSLSSSSRESLSSGNFKSVRALDAARRILGNNRNSSVSSTSSVSSSAGSSSSGSSFGALKEGCKIEHQRFGVGVVRKIEGQGENAKATVEFQNSGVKQLLLKYAKYTILN
;
A
#
# COMPACT_ATOMS: atom_id res chain seq x y z
N MET A 1 -42.55 -4.09 -19.79
CA MET A 1 -41.92 -4.97 -18.79
C MET A 1 -41.85 -4.20 -17.49
N ASP A 2 -42.27 -4.78 -16.41
CA ASP A 2 -42.15 -4.13 -15.10
C ASP A 2 -40.67 -4.12 -14.71
N LEU A 3 -40.07 -2.93 -14.76
CA LEU A 3 -38.63 -2.70 -14.51
C LEU A 3 -38.15 -3.26 -13.16
N LEU A 4 -39.10 -3.44 -12.21
CA LEU A 4 -38.76 -3.81 -10.83
C LEU A 4 -38.75 -5.33 -10.60
N ASN A 5 -39.20 -6.15 -11.59
CA ASN A 5 -39.28 -7.60 -11.40
C ASN A 5 -37.93 -8.31 -11.28
N ASP A 6 -36.86 -7.66 -11.75
CA ASP A 6 -35.49 -8.17 -11.64
C ASP A 6 -34.82 -7.86 -10.28
N LEU A 7 -35.52 -7.17 -9.36
CA LEU A 7 -34.97 -6.72 -8.09
C LEU A 7 -35.55 -7.57 -6.95
N ASN A 8 -34.72 -7.90 -5.96
CA ASN A 8 -35.20 -8.45 -4.70
C ASN A 8 -35.97 -7.37 -3.90
N GLU A 9 -36.67 -7.78 -2.85
CA GLU A 9 -37.54 -6.90 -2.06
C GLU A 9 -36.78 -5.68 -1.49
N ALA A 10 -35.56 -5.89 -0.93
CA ALA A 10 -34.76 -4.83 -0.35
C ALA A 10 -34.23 -3.84 -1.43
N GLN A 11 -33.83 -4.36 -2.58
CA GLN A 11 -33.41 -3.54 -3.72
C GLN A 11 -34.57 -2.74 -4.29
N ARG A 12 -35.77 -3.40 -4.44
CA ARG A 12 -36.98 -2.74 -4.90
C ARG A 12 -37.41 -1.61 -3.97
N ALA A 13 -37.47 -1.87 -2.66
CA ALA A 13 -37.82 -0.85 -1.67
C ALA A 13 -36.85 0.35 -1.70
N ALA A 14 -35.55 0.13 -1.92
CA ALA A 14 -34.56 1.19 -2.07
C ALA A 14 -34.74 1.98 -3.38
N VAL A 15 -35.13 1.33 -4.48
CA VAL A 15 -35.39 1.95 -5.78
C VAL A 15 -36.67 2.80 -5.76
N GLU A 16 -37.73 2.33 -5.18
CA GLU A 16 -39.04 3.00 -5.13
C GLU A 16 -39.10 4.23 -4.22
N TYR A 17 -38.20 4.28 -3.19
CA TYR A 17 -38.20 5.40 -2.26
C TYR A 17 -37.54 6.65 -2.87
N ILE A 18 -38.32 7.66 -3.25
CA ILE A 18 -37.87 8.89 -3.95
C ILE A 18 -38.20 10.20 -3.24
N ASP A 19 -39.01 10.17 -2.15
CA ASP A 19 -39.59 11.37 -1.53
C ASP A 19 -38.72 12.00 -0.43
N GLY A 20 -37.50 11.48 -0.20
CA GLY A 20 -36.64 12.02 0.84
C GLY A 20 -35.20 11.47 0.76
N PRO A 21 -34.36 11.87 1.71
CA PRO A 21 -32.99 11.39 1.76
C PRO A 21 -32.95 9.90 2.08
N SER A 22 -32.12 9.16 1.38
CA SER A 22 -31.92 7.72 1.58
C SER A 22 -30.45 7.36 1.67
N LEU A 23 -30.15 6.40 2.53
CA LEU A 23 -28.85 5.77 2.65
C LEU A 23 -29.02 4.28 2.36
N VAL A 24 -28.36 3.80 1.32
CA VAL A 24 -28.35 2.38 0.95
C VAL A 24 -27.02 1.79 1.36
N ILE A 25 -27.02 1.01 2.43
CA ILE A 25 -25.85 0.26 2.89
C ILE A 25 -25.88 -1.09 2.19
N ALA A 26 -24.90 -1.32 1.34
CA ALA A 26 -24.90 -2.43 0.43
C ALA A 26 -23.61 -3.25 0.59
N GLY A 27 -23.71 -4.45 1.15
CA GLY A 27 -22.58 -5.37 1.29
C GLY A 27 -21.85 -5.63 -0.03
N ALA A 28 -20.65 -6.20 0.06
CA ALA A 28 -19.92 -6.62 -1.13
C ALA A 28 -20.79 -7.58 -1.97
N GLY A 29 -20.80 -7.41 -3.29
CA GLY A 29 -21.55 -8.27 -4.21
C GLY A 29 -23.08 -8.20 -4.09
N SER A 30 -23.67 -7.23 -3.36
CA SER A 30 -25.11 -7.11 -3.14
C SER A 30 -25.87 -6.32 -4.23
N GLY A 31 -25.18 -5.87 -5.28
CA GLY A 31 -25.78 -5.15 -6.39
C GLY A 31 -25.95 -3.64 -6.18
N LYS A 32 -24.99 -2.97 -5.50
CA LYS A 32 -24.93 -1.49 -5.37
C LYS A 32 -25.25 -0.77 -6.68
N THR A 33 -24.46 -1.05 -7.70
CA THR A 33 -24.60 -0.44 -9.03
C THR A 33 -25.96 -0.77 -9.67
N ARG A 34 -26.49 -1.97 -9.42
CA ARG A 34 -27.82 -2.36 -9.91
C ARG A 34 -28.91 -1.48 -9.31
N VAL A 35 -28.91 -1.27 -7.99
CA VAL A 35 -29.87 -0.37 -7.34
C VAL A 35 -29.78 1.06 -7.87
N LEU A 36 -28.56 1.59 -8.06
CA LEU A 36 -28.38 2.93 -8.62
C LEU A 36 -28.93 3.04 -10.05
N THR A 37 -28.58 2.12 -10.94
CA THR A 37 -29.03 2.13 -12.33
C THR A 37 -30.54 1.97 -12.45
N TYR A 38 -31.14 1.05 -11.68
CA TYR A 38 -32.59 0.84 -11.65
C TYR A 38 -33.33 2.03 -11.00
N LYS A 39 -32.76 2.66 -9.99
CA LYS A 39 -33.34 3.87 -9.39
C LYS A 39 -33.38 5.03 -10.39
N ILE A 40 -32.29 5.24 -11.14
CA ILE A 40 -32.28 6.25 -12.22
C ILE A 40 -33.33 5.92 -13.27
N ALA A 41 -33.41 4.68 -13.72
CA ALA A 41 -34.42 4.25 -14.69
C ALA A 41 -35.85 4.43 -14.13
N TYR A 42 -36.06 4.14 -12.85
CA TYR A 42 -37.36 4.37 -12.18
C TYR A 42 -37.72 5.85 -12.12
N LEU A 43 -36.77 6.74 -11.76
CA LEU A 43 -36.98 8.20 -11.73
C LEU A 43 -37.36 8.74 -13.11
N LEU A 44 -36.72 8.27 -14.17
CA LEU A 44 -37.04 8.63 -15.56
C LEU A 44 -38.45 8.15 -15.95
N ASN A 45 -38.85 6.93 -15.56
CA ASN A 45 -40.18 6.39 -15.80
C ASN A 45 -41.28 7.13 -15.01
N GLN A 46 -40.93 7.74 -13.85
CA GLN A 46 -41.82 8.62 -13.09
C GLN A 46 -41.94 10.02 -13.69
N GLY A 47 -41.32 10.27 -14.85
CA GLY A 47 -41.39 11.53 -15.58
C GLY A 47 -40.35 12.58 -15.19
N MET A 48 -39.34 12.22 -14.36
CA MET A 48 -38.22 13.12 -14.12
C MET A 48 -37.40 13.32 -15.39
N LYS A 49 -36.97 14.55 -15.61
CA LYS A 49 -36.16 14.88 -16.77
C LYS A 49 -34.72 14.39 -16.60
N PRO A 50 -34.09 13.81 -17.62
CA PRO A 50 -32.71 13.30 -17.49
C PRO A 50 -31.71 14.33 -16.97
N TRP A 51 -31.80 15.57 -17.42
CA TRP A 51 -30.92 16.68 -17.03
C TRP A 51 -31.17 17.23 -15.62
N SER A 52 -32.27 16.80 -14.96
CA SER A 52 -32.53 17.11 -13.54
C SER A 52 -32.07 16.03 -12.57
N ILE A 53 -31.52 14.93 -13.06
CA ILE A 53 -30.93 13.86 -12.26
C ILE A 53 -29.42 13.99 -12.27
N MET A 54 -28.82 14.22 -11.08
CA MET A 54 -27.36 14.21 -10.91
C MET A 54 -26.90 12.87 -10.34
N ALA A 55 -25.97 12.20 -11.02
CA ALA A 55 -25.37 10.96 -10.54
C ALA A 55 -23.83 11.07 -10.45
N LEU A 56 -23.30 10.93 -9.24
CA LEU A 56 -21.89 11.13 -8.91
C LEU A 56 -21.22 9.77 -8.60
N THR A 57 -20.06 9.55 -9.17
CA THR A 57 -19.22 8.36 -8.93
C THR A 57 -17.74 8.76 -8.83
N PHE A 58 -16.86 7.80 -8.52
CA PHE A 58 -15.42 8.06 -8.32
C PHE A 58 -14.56 7.90 -9.58
N THR A 59 -14.95 7.06 -10.53
CA THR A 59 -14.14 6.78 -11.72
C THR A 59 -14.93 6.99 -13.01
N ASN A 60 -14.22 7.47 -14.05
CA ASN A 60 -14.80 7.62 -15.38
C ASN A 60 -15.27 6.27 -15.97
N LYS A 61 -14.58 5.16 -15.62
CA LYS A 61 -14.98 3.82 -16.03
C LYS A 61 -16.34 3.45 -15.43
N ALA A 62 -16.53 3.64 -14.12
CA ALA A 62 -17.80 3.37 -13.44
C ALA A 62 -18.94 4.25 -14.01
N ALA A 63 -18.68 5.53 -14.25
CA ALA A 63 -19.66 6.43 -14.88
C ALA A 63 -20.08 5.94 -16.26
N ARG A 64 -19.15 5.47 -17.09
CA ARG A 64 -19.42 4.94 -18.42
C ARG A 64 -20.22 3.66 -18.35
N GLU A 65 -19.80 2.71 -17.53
CA GLU A 65 -20.49 1.43 -17.35
C GLU A 65 -21.92 1.60 -16.82
N MET A 66 -22.12 2.49 -15.84
CA MET A 66 -23.46 2.82 -15.36
C MET A 66 -24.31 3.41 -16.47
N LYS A 67 -23.77 4.32 -17.26
CA LYS A 67 -24.49 4.97 -18.37
C LYS A 67 -24.93 3.97 -19.43
N GLU A 68 -24.06 3.03 -19.80
CA GLU A 68 -24.38 1.93 -20.72
C GLU A 68 -25.46 1.02 -20.16
N ARG A 69 -25.42 0.67 -18.86
CA ARG A 69 -26.45 -0.14 -18.21
C ARG A 69 -27.81 0.58 -18.16
N ILE A 70 -27.81 1.88 -17.88
CA ILE A 70 -29.05 2.69 -17.92
C ILE A 70 -29.60 2.76 -19.35
N GLY A 71 -28.75 2.95 -20.37
CA GLY A 71 -29.16 2.95 -21.77
C GLY A 71 -29.87 1.68 -22.20
N ARG A 72 -29.40 0.51 -21.69
CA ARG A 72 -30.09 -0.77 -21.94
C ARG A 72 -31.49 -0.86 -21.29
N LEU A 73 -31.71 -0.13 -20.17
CA LEU A 73 -33.00 -0.15 -19.44
C LEU A 73 -34.02 0.84 -20.01
N VAL A 74 -33.59 2.04 -20.41
CA VAL A 74 -34.50 3.14 -20.76
C VAL A 74 -34.24 3.77 -22.14
N GLY A 75 -33.25 3.28 -22.88
CA GLY A 75 -32.81 3.80 -24.15
C GLY A 75 -31.61 4.77 -24.04
N ASP A 76 -30.73 4.70 -25.01
CA ASP A 76 -29.48 5.48 -25.04
C ASP A 76 -29.71 7.00 -25.09
N ASP A 77 -30.74 7.45 -25.78
CA ASP A 77 -31.07 8.86 -25.86
C ASP A 77 -31.33 9.52 -24.50
N LEU A 78 -32.10 8.84 -23.63
CA LEU A 78 -32.33 9.33 -22.27
C LEU A 78 -31.08 9.27 -21.41
N ALA A 79 -30.31 8.19 -21.54
CA ALA A 79 -29.07 7.99 -20.77
C ALA A 79 -28.00 9.04 -21.10
N GLN A 80 -27.93 9.50 -22.36
CA GLN A 80 -26.94 10.52 -22.78
C GLN A 80 -27.18 11.89 -22.14
N HIS A 81 -28.42 12.23 -21.84
CA HIS A 81 -28.81 13.53 -21.27
C HIS A 81 -28.74 13.58 -19.74
N LEU A 82 -28.41 12.49 -19.07
CA LEU A 82 -28.19 12.45 -17.61
C LEU A 82 -27.00 13.31 -17.21
N TYR A 83 -27.13 14.03 -16.09
CA TYR A 83 -26.02 14.79 -15.51
C TYR A 83 -25.14 13.85 -14.67
N MET A 84 -24.42 12.95 -15.35
CA MET A 84 -23.69 11.85 -14.76
C MET A 84 -22.19 11.95 -15.03
N GLY A 85 -21.38 11.65 -14.02
CA GLY A 85 -19.91 11.68 -14.11
C GLY A 85 -19.22 11.55 -12.77
N THR A 86 -17.91 11.75 -12.78
CA THR A 86 -17.14 11.87 -11.53
C THR A 86 -17.41 13.23 -10.88
N PHE A 87 -17.17 13.33 -9.56
CA PHE A 87 -17.26 14.61 -8.84
C PHE A 87 -16.51 15.73 -9.60
N HIS A 88 -15.23 15.48 -9.93
CA HIS A 88 -14.41 16.47 -10.62
C HIS A 88 -14.97 16.85 -12.01
N SER A 89 -15.44 15.90 -12.81
CA SER A 89 -15.98 16.19 -14.14
C SER A 89 -17.28 16.99 -14.10
N ILE A 90 -18.13 16.71 -13.10
CA ILE A 90 -19.39 17.43 -12.92
C ILE A 90 -19.14 18.85 -12.43
N PHE A 91 -18.31 19.02 -11.40
CA PHE A 91 -18.08 20.33 -10.79
C PHE A 91 -17.16 21.23 -11.63
N SER A 92 -16.24 20.67 -12.39
CA SER A 92 -15.49 21.48 -13.39
C SER A 92 -16.40 22.09 -14.46
N ARG A 93 -17.46 21.39 -14.87
CA ARG A 93 -18.46 21.98 -15.81
C ARG A 93 -19.26 23.11 -15.16
N ILE A 94 -19.61 22.98 -13.88
CA ILE A 94 -20.28 24.07 -13.15
C ILE A 94 -19.34 25.26 -12.99
N LEU A 95 -18.11 25.03 -12.57
CA LEU A 95 -17.10 26.10 -12.44
C LEU A 95 -16.84 26.82 -13.75
N ARG A 96 -16.78 26.11 -14.90
CA ARG A 96 -16.63 26.79 -16.20
C ARG A 96 -17.79 27.70 -16.53
N ALA A 97 -19.00 27.33 -16.12
CA ALA A 97 -20.19 28.19 -16.36
C ALA A 97 -20.23 29.40 -15.42
N GLU A 98 -19.65 29.32 -14.23
CA GLU A 98 -19.76 30.35 -13.17
C GLU A 98 -18.39 30.93 -12.75
N ALA A 99 -17.34 30.70 -13.53
CA ALA A 99 -15.95 31.01 -13.16
C ALA A 99 -15.75 32.47 -12.76
N GLU A 100 -16.45 33.42 -13.45
CA GLU A 100 -16.34 34.85 -13.22
C GLU A 100 -16.71 35.26 -11.78
N HIS A 101 -17.68 34.58 -11.16
CA HIS A 101 -18.13 34.86 -9.79
C HIS A 101 -17.05 34.59 -8.75
N ILE A 102 -16.07 33.71 -9.05
CA ILE A 102 -14.94 33.37 -8.17
C ILE A 102 -13.61 33.98 -8.65
N GLY A 103 -13.67 34.88 -9.65
CA GLY A 103 -12.54 35.63 -10.15
C GLY A 103 -11.60 34.84 -11.06
N PHE A 104 -12.15 33.87 -11.82
CA PHE A 104 -11.48 33.12 -12.87
C PHE A 104 -12.19 33.32 -14.20
N ASN A 105 -11.49 33.14 -15.32
CA ASN A 105 -12.11 33.07 -16.62
C ASN A 105 -12.64 31.67 -16.90
N ASN A 106 -13.64 31.52 -17.72
CA ASN A 106 -14.27 30.24 -18.06
C ASN A 106 -13.35 29.25 -18.77
N ASN A 107 -12.23 29.72 -19.35
CA ASN A 107 -11.22 28.94 -20.04
C ASN A 107 -10.03 28.56 -19.14
N PHE A 108 -10.22 28.52 -17.80
CA PHE A 108 -9.15 28.16 -16.86
C PHE A 108 -8.48 26.80 -17.20
N THR A 109 -7.19 26.71 -16.95
CA THR A 109 -6.41 25.47 -17.11
C THR A 109 -6.58 24.61 -15.88
N ILE A 110 -6.67 23.30 -16.07
CA ILE A 110 -6.64 22.32 -14.96
C ILE A 110 -5.22 21.78 -14.88
N TYR A 111 -4.52 22.10 -13.78
CA TYR A 111 -3.18 21.59 -13.50
C TYR A 111 -3.26 20.15 -13.03
N ASP A 112 -2.43 19.30 -13.60
CA ASP A 112 -2.20 17.97 -13.08
C ASP A 112 -1.21 18.00 -11.89
N GLU A 113 -0.89 16.83 -11.34
CA GLU A 113 0.04 16.73 -10.23
C GLU A 113 1.47 17.15 -10.60
N ALA A 114 1.90 16.91 -11.85
CA ALA A 114 3.21 17.31 -12.33
C ALA A 114 3.31 18.83 -12.48
N ASP A 115 2.27 19.47 -13.01
CA ASP A 115 2.17 20.93 -13.12
C ASP A 115 2.19 21.58 -11.73
N SER A 116 1.39 21.07 -10.81
CA SER A 116 1.31 21.56 -9.43
C SER A 116 2.65 21.44 -8.70
N ARG A 117 3.31 20.30 -8.81
CA ARG A 117 4.67 20.08 -8.23
C ARG A 117 5.73 20.98 -8.88
N SER A 118 5.62 21.24 -10.20
CA SER A 118 6.52 22.15 -10.91
C SER A 118 6.37 23.60 -10.43
N LEU A 119 5.14 24.05 -10.24
CA LEU A 119 4.84 25.37 -9.69
C LEU A 119 5.37 25.52 -8.26
N ILE A 120 5.13 24.55 -7.40
CA ILE A 120 5.66 24.53 -6.02
C ILE A 120 7.20 24.59 -6.03
N LYS A 121 7.86 23.82 -6.90
CA LYS A 121 9.32 23.88 -7.07
C LYS A 121 9.82 25.26 -7.43
N ALA A 122 9.13 25.96 -8.33
CA ALA A 122 9.47 27.32 -8.70
C ALA A 122 9.34 28.29 -7.50
N ILE A 123 8.24 28.19 -6.74
CA ILE A 123 7.99 29.00 -5.53
C ILE A 123 9.07 28.75 -4.46
N VAL A 124 9.39 27.50 -4.16
CA VAL A 124 10.45 27.12 -3.20
C VAL A 124 11.79 27.75 -3.58
N LYS A 125 12.15 27.67 -4.86
CA LYS A 125 13.39 28.26 -5.39
C LYS A 125 13.40 29.80 -5.27
N GLU A 126 12.31 30.46 -5.59
CA GLU A 126 12.19 31.93 -5.52
C GLU A 126 12.21 32.45 -4.09
N MET A 127 11.64 31.69 -3.15
CA MET A 127 11.72 32.00 -1.73
C MET A 127 13.11 31.72 -1.12
N GLY A 128 14.05 31.20 -1.90
CA GLY A 128 15.40 30.85 -1.42
C GLY A 128 15.43 29.70 -0.41
N LEU A 129 14.39 28.84 -0.41
CA LEU A 129 14.28 27.72 0.50
C LEU A 129 15.06 26.50 -0.03
N ASP A 130 15.52 25.65 0.89
CA ASP A 130 16.23 24.41 0.57
C ASP A 130 15.30 23.39 -0.08
N ASP A 131 15.56 23.00 -1.32
CA ASP A 131 14.76 22.08 -2.11
C ASP A 131 14.79 20.62 -1.60
N LYS A 132 15.78 20.29 -0.77
CA LYS A 132 15.86 18.99 -0.09
C LYS A 132 14.90 18.89 1.09
N SER A 133 14.73 19.97 1.83
CA SER A 133 13.79 20.07 2.94
C SER A 133 12.35 20.28 2.44
N TYR A 134 12.17 21.16 1.45
CA TYR A 134 10.87 21.49 0.86
C TYR A 134 10.64 20.75 -0.46
N LYS A 135 10.63 19.41 -0.40
CA LYS A 135 10.35 18.61 -1.59
C LYS A 135 8.97 18.94 -2.16
N PRO A 136 8.83 19.22 -3.47
CA PRO A 136 7.56 19.63 -4.07
C PRO A 136 6.41 18.66 -3.82
N ALA A 137 6.66 17.36 -3.86
CA ALA A 137 5.64 16.34 -3.58
C ALA A 137 5.15 16.38 -2.12
N ALA A 138 6.06 16.54 -1.14
CA ALA A 138 5.70 16.62 0.27
C ALA A 138 4.92 17.90 0.61
N VAL A 139 5.30 19.02 -0.03
CA VAL A 139 4.57 20.31 0.11
C VAL A 139 3.20 20.20 -0.53
N HIS A 140 3.11 19.65 -1.76
CA HIS A 140 1.85 19.42 -2.48
C HIS A 140 0.89 18.54 -1.64
N ALA A 141 1.36 17.44 -1.07
CA ALA A 141 0.53 16.56 -0.23
C ALA A 141 -0.06 17.30 0.99
N LYS A 142 0.70 18.25 1.61
CA LYS A 142 0.20 19.07 2.72
C LYS A 142 -0.85 20.09 2.25
N ILE A 143 -0.65 20.70 1.10
CA ILE A 143 -1.60 21.64 0.47
C ILE A 143 -2.89 20.90 0.11
N SER A 144 -2.78 19.77 -0.57
CA SER A 144 -3.93 18.92 -0.95
C SER A 144 -4.74 18.48 0.27
N MET A 145 -4.05 18.01 1.33
CA MET A 145 -4.74 17.63 2.57
C MET A 145 -5.46 18.83 3.23
N ALA A 146 -4.87 20.02 3.22
CA ALA A 146 -5.51 21.22 3.73
C ALA A 146 -6.78 21.58 2.92
N LYS A 147 -6.67 21.58 1.59
CA LYS A 147 -7.78 21.80 0.67
C LYS A 147 -8.92 20.81 0.88
N ASN A 148 -8.61 19.51 0.95
CA ASN A 148 -9.61 18.45 1.18
C ASN A 148 -10.31 18.54 2.55
N ASN A 149 -9.71 19.25 3.51
CA ASN A 149 -10.32 19.55 4.81
C ASN A 149 -10.91 20.98 4.89
N LEU A 150 -11.05 21.67 3.78
CA LEU A 150 -11.58 23.06 3.69
C LEU A 150 -10.79 24.08 4.55
N VAL A 151 -9.48 23.86 4.70
CA VAL A 151 -8.58 24.83 5.34
C VAL A 151 -8.00 25.73 4.25
N SER A 152 -8.39 27.04 4.28
CA SER A 152 -7.87 28.00 3.31
C SER A 152 -6.36 28.28 3.53
N ALA A 153 -5.68 28.81 2.51
CA ALA A 153 -4.26 29.15 2.62
C ALA A 153 -3.97 30.17 3.73
N GLU A 154 -4.89 31.13 3.97
CA GLU A 154 -4.80 32.11 5.02
C GLU A 154 -4.96 31.48 6.41
N SER A 155 -5.97 30.63 6.57
CA SER A 155 -6.20 29.89 7.82
C SER A 155 -5.03 28.95 8.13
N TYR A 156 -4.50 28.25 7.11
CA TYR A 156 -3.34 27.37 7.25
C TYR A 156 -2.07 28.11 7.67
N ALA A 157 -1.84 29.31 7.08
CA ALA A 157 -0.66 30.13 7.38
C ALA A 157 -0.72 30.81 8.76
N SER A 158 -1.93 31.09 9.27
CA SER A 158 -2.15 31.77 10.56
C SER A 158 -2.29 30.81 11.75
N ASP A 159 -2.49 29.51 11.51
CA ASP A 159 -2.67 28.51 12.56
C ASP A 159 -1.34 28.14 13.22
N ALA A 160 -1.19 28.50 14.50
CA ALA A 160 0.01 28.23 15.28
C ALA A 160 0.28 26.72 15.48
N ALA A 161 -0.76 25.88 15.54
CA ALA A 161 -0.58 24.44 15.71
C ALA A 161 -0.06 23.80 14.43
N ILE A 162 -0.56 24.23 13.27
CA ILE A 162 -0.10 23.82 11.96
C ILE A 162 1.35 24.29 11.75
N TYR A 163 1.67 25.53 12.12
CA TYR A 163 3.03 26.04 12.03
C TYR A 163 4.02 25.21 12.86
N GLU A 164 3.71 24.95 14.15
CA GLU A 164 4.57 24.11 14.98
C GLU A 164 4.70 22.68 14.46
N GLN A 165 3.66 22.11 13.89
CA GLN A 165 3.72 20.81 13.23
C GLN A 165 4.65 20.84 12.00
N ASN A 166 4.53 21.87 11.15
CA ASN A 166 5.39 22.04 9.99
C ASN A 166 6.85 22.27 10.40
N LYS A 167 7.08 23.03 11.47
CA LYS A 167 8.41 23.26 12.05
C LYS A 167 9.06 21.95 12.53
N ARG A 168 8.31 21.07 13.20
CA ARG A 168 8.78 19.73 13.58
C ARG A 168 9.12 18.86 12.36
N ALA A 169 8.40 19.06 11.26
CA ALA A 169 8.69 18.40 9.97
C ALA A 169 9.81 19.08 9.18
N GLN A 170 10.51 20.09 9.76
CA GLN A 170 11.55 20.90 9.12
C GLN A 170 11.07 21.69 7.87
N MET A 171 9.78 22.01 7.83
CA MET A 171 9.15 22.77 6.75
C MET A 171 8.24 23.89 7.30
N PRO A 172 8.72 24.84 8.13
CA PRO A 172 7.88 25.87 8.74
C PRO A 172 7.19 26.80 7.74
N GLU A 173 7.78 27.01 6.55
CA GLU A 173 7.31 27.96 5.55
C GLU A 173 6.21 27.43 4.61
N VAL A 174 5.68 26.22 4.81
CA VAL A 174 4.62 25.64 3.97
C VAL A 174 3.40 26.56 3.87
N GLY A 175 3.04 27.26 4.94
CA GLY A 175 1.93 28.23 4.90
C GLY A 175 2.15 29.37 3.90
N LYS A 176 3.38 29.91 3.85
CA LYS A 176 3.73 30.95 2.86
C LYS A 176 3.79 30.40 1.44
N ILE A 177 4.30 29.18 1.27
CA ILE A 177 4.30 28.50 -0.03
C ILE A 177 2.85 28.28 -0.51
N PHE A 178 1.95 27.88 0.38
CA PHE A 178 0.55 27.66 0.06
C PHE A 178 -0.14 28.95 -0.39
N LEU A 179 0.07 30.08 0.32
CA LEU A 179 -0.42 31.40 -0.09
C LEU A 179 0.09 31.78 -1.48
N ALA A 180 1.40 31.65 -1.72
CA ALA A 180 2.01 31.94 -3.01
C ALA A 180 1.47 31.03 -4.13
N TYR A 181 1.26 29.75 -3.83
CA TYR A 181 0.72 28.75 -4.76
C TYR A 181 -0.69 29.15 -5.22
N VAL A 182 -1.60 29.45 -4.30
CA VAL A 182 -2.97 29.86 -4.61
C VAL A 182 -2.97 31.15 -5.43
N GLN A 183 -2.14 32.14 -5.03
CA GLN A 183 -2.01 33.39 -5.77
C GLN A 183 -1.55 33.17 -7.21
N ARG A 184 -0.56 32.30 -7.43
CA ARG A 184 -0.04 32.00 -8.77
C ARG A 184 -1.02 31.22 -9.62
N CYS A 185 -1.71 30.24 -9.05
CA CYS A 185 -2.79 29.54 -9.74
C CYS A 185 -3.85 30.55 -10.24
N LYS A 186 -4.25 31.49 -9.37
CA LYS A 186 -5.20 32.54 -9.74
C LYS A 186 -4.66 33.46 -10.83
N GLN A 187 -3.41 33.88 -10.75
CA GLN A 187 -2.76 34.73 -11.78
C GLN A 187 -2.65 34.01 -13.13
N ALA A 188 -2.39 32.72 -13.12
CA ALA A 188 -2.29 31.87 -14.30
C ALA A 188 -3.66 31.45 -14.86
N ASN A 189 -4.76 31.89 -14.25
CA ASN A 189 -6.09 31.35 -14.53
C ASN A 189 -6.12 29.82 -14.55
N ALA A 190 -5.54 29.20 -13.51
CA ALA A 190 -5.40 27.78 -13.40
C ALA A 190 -5.94 27.26 -12.06
N MET A 191 -6.47 26.05 -12.06
CA MET A 191 -6.98 25.32 -10.90
C MET A 191 -6.33 23.94 -10.88
N ASP A 192 -5.93 23.44 -9.72
CA ASP A 192 -5.58 22.02 -9.60
C ASP A 192 -6.83 21.14 -9.37
N PHE A 193 -6.67 19.83 -9.27
CA PHE A 193 -7.79 18.91 -9.07
C PHE A 193 -8.56 19.18 -7.76
N ASP A 194 -7.86 19.54 -6.69
CA ASP A 194 -8.51 19.86 -5.41
C ASP A 194 -9.30 21.17 -5.50
N ASP A 195 -8.79 22.15 -6.25
CA ASP A 195 -9.46 23.44 -6.49
C ASP A 195 -10.82 23.27 -7.16
N LEU A 196 -10.98 22.30 -8.06
CA LEU A 196 -12.27 22.01 -8.69
C LEU A 196 -13.39 21.74 -7.69
N LEU A 197 -13.05 21.16 -6.55
CA LEU A 197 -14.00 20.85 -5.47
C LEU A 197 -14.09 22.03 -4.47
N VAL A 198 -12.94 22.54 -4.02
CA VAL A 198 -12.88 23.62 -3.02
C VAL A 198 -13.53 24.90 -3.53
N LEU A 199 -13.23 25.28 -4.76
CA LEU A 199 -13.82 26.50 -5.37
C LEU A 199 -15.31 26.31 -5.69
N THR A 200 -15.77 25.09 -6.03
CA THR A 200 -17.20 24.80 -6.13
C THR A 200 -17.90 24.97 -4.79
N HIS A 201 -17.29 24.44 -3.70
CA HIS A 201 -17.82 24.61 -2.35
C HIS A 201 -17.86 26.09 -1.99
N GLN A 202 -16.81 26.85 -2.28
CA GLN A 202 -16.73 28.29 -2.02
C GLN A 202 -17.79 29.07 -2.80
N LEU A 203 -17.92 28.77 -4.11
CA LEU A 203 -18.94 29.39 -4.99
C LEU A 203 -20.34 29.23 -4.41
N PHE A 204 -20.71 28.02 -3.96
CA PHE A 204 -22.05 27.77 -3.41
C PHE A 204 -22.23 28.37 -2.02
N ARG A 205 -21.18 28.60 -1.25
CA ARG A 205 -21.22 29.24 0.05
C ARG A 205 -21.34 30.77 -0.06
N GLU A 206 -20.64 31.37 -1.01
CA GLU A 206 -20.52 32.84 -1.13
C GLU A 206 -21.59 33.44 -2.07
N HIS A 207 -22.10 32.62 -3.02
CA HIS A 207 -23.12 33.04 -4.02
C HIS A 207 -24.36 32.18 -3.89
N GLU A 208 -25.23 32.57 -2.96
CA GLU A 208 -26.47 31.83 -2.64
C GLU A 208 -27.40 31.68 -3.84
N GLU A 209 -27.47 32.71 -4.71
CA GLU A 209 -28.26 32.71 -5.96
C GLU A 209 -27.78 31.62 -6.94
N ILE A 210 -26.47 31.41 -7.04
CA ILE A 210 -25.90 30.37 -7.88
C ILE A 210 -26.18 29.00 -7.28
N ARG A 211 -25.99 28.86 -5.98
CA ARG A 211 -26.33 27.62 -5.26
C ARG A 211 -27.78 27.23 -5.50
N GLN A 212 -28.71 28.19 -5.32
CA GLN A 212 -30.13 27.97 -5.55
C GLN A 212 -30.45 27.62 -7.01
N LYS A 213 -29.78 28.24 -7.98
CA LYS A 213 -29.90 27.93 -9.43
C LYS A 213 -29.66 26.45 -9.68
N TYR A 214 -28.56 25.89 -9.10
CA TYR A 214 -28.22 24.48 -9.29
C TYR A 214 -29.06 23.55 -8.38
N ALA A 215 -29.40 23.94 -7.16
CA ALA A 215 -30.34 23.23 -6.30
C ALA A 215 -31.76 23.14 -6.93
N ALA A 216 -32.21 24.17 -7.60
CA ALA A 216 -33.47 24.17 -8.34
C ALA A 216 -33.42 23.26 -9.59
N ARG A 217 -32.27 23.23 -10.30
CA ARG A 217 -32.05 22.43 -11.50
C ARG A 217 -32.11 20.93 -11.22
N PHE A 218 -31.49 20.46 -10.10
CA PHE A 218 -31.41 19.05 -9.80
C PHE A 218 -32.56 18.61 -8.90
N ASP A 219 -33.42 17.74 -9.44
CA ASP A 219 -34.58 17.17 -8.71
C ASP A 219 -34.16 15.98 -7.84
N TYR A 220 -33.12 15.28 -8.25
CA TYR A 220 -32.60 14.13 -7.51
C TYR A 220 -31.09 14.03 -7.64
N ILE A 221 -30.40 13.72 -6.52
CA ILE A 221 -28.95 13.52 -6.48
C ILE A 221 -28.66 12.09 -6.03
N LEU A 222 -27.82 11.38 -6.78
CA LEU A 222 -27.35 10.04 -6.45
C LEU A 222 -25.84 10.06 -6.28
N VAL A 223 -25.33 9.41 -5.24
CA VAL A 223 -23.89 9.31 -4.98
C VAL A 223 -23.54 7.84 -4.76
N ASP A 224 -22.65 7.31 -5.64
CA ASP A 224 -22.08 5.99 -5.51
C ASP A 224 -20.82 6.01 -4.63
N GLU A 225 -20.48 4.85 -4.05
CA GLU A 225 -19.31 4.65 -3.18
C GLU A 225 -19.15 5.77 -2.12
N TYR A 226 -20.27 6.15 -1.48
CA TYR A 226 -20.33 7.31 -0.58
C TYR A 226 -19.33 7.25 0.58
N GLN A 227 -18.89 6.06 1.01
CA GLN A 227 -17.88 5.85 2.05
C GLN A 227 -16.49 6.36 1.66
N ASP A 228 -16.23 6.61 0.37
CA ASP A 228 -14.95 7.12 -0.13
C ASP A 228 -14.94 8.63 -0.34
N THR A 229 -16.04 9.32 -0.03
CA THR A 229 -16.14 10.77 -0.14
C THR A 229 -15.24 11.49 0.88
N ASN A 230 -14.61 12.58 0.46
CA ASN A 230 -13.93 13.51 1.35
C ASN A 230 -14.92 14.55 1.93
N HIS A 231 -14.42 15.41 2.84
CA HIS A 231 -15.26 16.41 3.49
C HIS A 231 -15.81 17.43 2.51
N VAL A 232 -15.03 17.86 1.51
CA VAL A 232 -15.46 18.83 0.49
C VAL A 232 -16.58 18.26 -0.37
N GLN A 233 -16.43 17.04 -0.88
CA GLN A 233 -17.45 16.36 -1.69
C GLN A 233 -18.77 16.22 -0.95
N MET A 234 -18.72 15.77 0.30
CA MET A 234 -19.89 15.69 1.17
C MET A 234 -20.55 17.07 1.34
N SER A 235 -19.74 18.10 1.63
CA SER A 235 -20.26 19.47 1.85
C SER A 235 -20.96 20.03 0.61
N ILE A 236 -20.43 19.81 -0.59
CA ILE A 236 -21.07 20.26 -1.84
C ILE A 236 -22.42 19.56 -2.03
N VAL A 237 -22.47 18.23 -1.84
CA VAL A 237 -23.74 17.48 -1.96
C VAL A 237 -24.78 18.01 -0.97
N MET A 238 -24.38 18.28 0.28
CA MET A 238 -25.28 18.82 1.32
C MET A 238 -25.81 20.22 0.96
N GLN A 239 -24.98 21.09 0.35
CA GLN A 239 -25.41 22.40 -0.10
C GLN A 239 -26.44 22.32 -1.24
N LEU A 240 -26.26 21.37 -2.18
CA LEU A 240 -27.16 21.20 -3.31
C LEU A 240 -28.50 20.56 -2.93
N CYS A 241 -28.54 19.65 -1.95
CA CYS A 241 -29.77 18.95 -1.58
C CYS A 241 -30.56 19.64 -0.44
N LYS A 242 -30.10 20.79 0.06
CA LYS A 242 -30.61 21.48 1.25
C LYS A 242 -32.12 21.75 1.23
N GLU A 243 -32.65 22.13 0.08
CA GLU A 243 -34.08 22.49 -0.06
C GLU A 243 -34.96 21.27 -0.34
N LYS A 244 -34.53 20.40 -1.25
CA LYS A 244 -35.37 19.28 -1.73
C LYS A 244 -35.21 18.03 -0.92
N LEU A 245 -34.06 17.83 -0.27
CA LEU A 245 -33.67 16.63 0.49
C LEU A 245 -33.82 15.31 -0.30
N ARG A 246 -33.84 15.41 -1.64
CA ARG A 246 -33.96 14.24 -2.54
C ARG A 246 -32.57 13.76 -2.94
N VAL A 247 -31.95 13.03 -2.05
CA VAL A 247 -30.59 12.49 -2.23
C VAL A 247 -30.54 11.01 -1.83
N CYS A 248 -29.86 10.21 -2.65
CA CYS A 248 -29.59 8.81 -2.37
C CYS A 248 -28.08 8.60 -2.35
N ALA A 249 -27.56 8.27 -1.17
CA ALA A 249 -26.19 7.82 -0.98
C ALA A 249 -26.17 6.29 -0.96
N VAL A 250 -25.30 5.69 -1.78
CA VAL A 250 -25.08 4.24 -1.82
C VAL A 250 -23.65 3.96 -1.46
N GLY A 251 -23.41 3.02 -0.57
CA GLY A 251 -22.03 2.69 -0.15
C GLY A 251 -21.96 1.47 0.75
N ASP A 252 -20.73 1.14 1.10
CA ASP A 252 -20.40 0.10 2.07
C ASP A 252 -19.28 0.60 2.98
N ASP A 253 -19.59 0.91 4.23
CA ASP A 253 -18.63 1.34 5.23
C ASP A 253 -17.50 0.34 5.43
N SER A 254 -17.77 -0.96 5.22
CA SER A 254 -16.77 -2.03 5.28
C SER A 254 -15.80 -2.02 4.07
N GLN A 255 -16.05 -1.20 3.05
CA GLN A 255 -15.17 -1.01 1.89
C GLN A 255 -14.52 0.38 1.83
N SER A 256 -14.52 1.14 2.93
CA SER A 256 -13.81 2.42 3.05
C SER A 256 -12.31 2.20 3.26
N ILE A 257 -11.51 2.34 2.18
CA ILE A 257 -10.08 2.01 2.15
C ILE A 257 -9.21 3.11 1.50
N TYR A 258 -9.72 4.33 1.36
CA TYR A 258 -9.01 5.45 0.72
C TYR A 258 -8.78 6.64 1.64
N SER A 259 -8.61 6.43 2.97
CA SER A 259 -8.32 7.52 3.91
C SER A 259 -7.02 8.26 3.57
N PHE A 260 -6.02 7.55 3.03
CA PHE A 260 -4.77 8.13 2.57
C PHE A 260 -4.93 9.10 1.38
N ARG A 261 -6.08 9.06 0.69
CA ARG A 261 -6.50 10.02 -0.35
C ARG A 261 -7.52 11.04 0.14
N GLY A 262 -7.70 11.17 1.46
CA GLY A 262 -8.62 12.13 2.07
C GLY A 262 -10.05 11.64 2.23
N ALA A 263 -10.38 10.38 1.90
CA ALA A 263 -11.69 9.81 2.19
C ALA A 263 -11.97 9.81 3.69
N ASN A 264 -13.23 10.11 4.07
CA ASN A 264 -13.63 10.14 5.46
C ASN A 264 -14.85 9.24 5.70
N ILE A 265 -14.61 8.10 6.34
CA ILE A 265 -15.66 7.15 6.69
C ILE A 265 -16.76 7.76 7.56
N ASP A 266 -16.46 8.81 8.35
CA ASP A 266 -17.44 9.48 9.17
C ASP A 266 -18.58 10.11 8.36
N ASN A 267 -18.37 10.38 7.08
CA ASN A 267 -19.41 10.86 6.16
C ASN A 267 -20.57 9.87 6.06
N ILE A 268 -20.28 8.58 5.85
CA ILE A 268 -21.32 7.55 5.75
C ILE A 268 -21.87 7.16 7.14
N LEU A 269 -21.00 7.05 8.14
CA LEU A 269 -21.41 6.69 9.51
C LEU A 269 -22.34 7.73 10.15
N ASN A 270 -22.18 9.00 9.83
CA ASN A 270 -22.97 10.11 10.38
C ASN A 270 -24.05 10.65 9.43
N TYR A 271 -24.25 10.02 8.26
CA TYR A 271 -25.17 10.49 7.24
C TYR A 271 -26.60 10.73 7.78
N GLN A 272 -27.15 9.79 8.55
CA GLN A 272 -28.49 9.93 9.17
C GLN A 272 -28.60 11.04 10.21
N LYS A 273 -27.46 11.41 10.86
CA LYS A 273 -27.42 12.52 11.81
C LYS A 273 -27.37 13.87 11.09
N GLN A 274 -26.69 13.92 9.95
CA GLN A 274 -26.54 15.12 9.11
C GLN A 274 -27.82 15.45 8.35
N LEU A 275 -28.48 14.42 7.81
CA LEU A 275 -29.75 14.55 7.08
C LEU A 275 -30.89 13.89 7.86
N LYS A 276 -31.61 14.72 8.63
CA LYS A 276 -32.77 14.24 9.41
C LYS A 276 -33.85 13.70 8.45
N GLY A 277 -34.49 12.60 8.85
CA GLY A 277 -35.50 11.91 8.02
C GLY A 277 -34.92 10.93 7.00
N THR A 278 -33.60 10.70 7.01
CA THR A 278 -32.99 9.70 6.13
C THR A 278 -33.54 8.30 6.39
N ARG A 279 -34.06 7.67 5.33
CA ARG A 279 -34.43 6.26 5.35
C ARG A 279 -33.24 5.38 5.05
N LEU A 280 -32.97 4.40 5.91
CA LEU A 280 -31.90 3.43 5.78
C LEU A 280 -32.41 2.17 5.08
N PHE A 281 -31.73 1.75 4.02
CA PHE A 281 -31.95 0.48 3.35
C PHE A 281 -30.68 -0.36 3.47
N LYS A 282 -30.81 -1.67 3.70
CA LYS A 282 -29.70 -2.60 3.77
C LYS A 282 -29.84 -3.64 2.67
N LEU A 283 -28.80 -3.78 1.86
CA LEU A 283 -28.70 -4.83 0.85
C LEU A 283 -27.75 -5.89 1.38
N GLU A 284 -28.30 -6.95 1.94
CA GLU A 284 -27.55 -7.97 2.68
C GLU A 284 -27.34 -9.25 1.87
N GLN A 285 -28.09 -9.48 0.77
CA GLN A 285 -27.91 -10.62 -0.11
C GLN A 285 -26.73 -10.43 -1.07
N ASN A 286 -25.73 -11.30 -0.97
CA ASN A 286 -24.58 -11.35 -1.86
C ASN A 286 -24.84 -12.31 -3.02
N TYR A 287 -24.61 -11.87 -4.25
CA TYR A 287 -24.80 -12.63 -5.49
C TYR A 287 -23.49 -13.09 -6.13
N ARG A 288 -22.35 -12.72 -5.56
CA ARG A 288 -21.02 -12.97 -6.13
C ARG A 288 -20.42 -14.26 -5.61
N SER A 289 -20.27 -14.34 -4.30
CA SER A 289 -19.38 -15.30 -3.62
C SER A 289 -20.16 -16.47 -3.05
N THR A 290 -19.46 -17.58 -2.81
CA THR A 290 -19.98 -18.72 -2.05
C THR A 290 -20.30 -18.32 -0.61
N GLN A 291 -21.15 -19.11 0.07
CA GLN A 291 -21.56 -18.85 1.45
C GLN A 291 -20.38 -18.82 2.42
N THR A 292 -19.40 -19.71 2.22
CA THR A 292 -18.21 -19.80 3.10
C THR A 292 -17.36 -18.53 3.01
N ILE A 293 -17.11 -18.00 1.80
CA ILE A 293 -16.38 -16.75 1.61
C ILE A 293 -17.09 -15.58 2.29
N VAL A 294 -18.42 -15.48 2.13
CA VAL A 294 -19.22 -14.41 2.75
C VAL A 294 -19.18 -14.50 4.28
N LYS A 295 -19.32 -15.71 4.84
CA LYS A 295 -19.23 -15.92 6.30
C LYS A 295 -17.85 -15.57 6.85
N ALA A 296 -16.78 -15.93 6.14
CA ALA A 296 -15.41 -15.60 6.53
C ALA A 296 -15.16 -14.07 6.51
N ALA A 297 -15.59 -13.39 5.46
CA ALA A 297 -15.52 -11.94 5.39
C ALA A 297 -16.32 -11.24 6.53
N ASN A 298 -17.52 -11.75 6.84
CA ASN A 298 -18.33 -11.24 7.95
C ASN A 298 -17.65 -11.46 9.30
N SER A 299 -17.05 -12.63 9.55
CA SER A 299 -16.36 -12.91 10.82
C SER A 299 -15.19 -11.96 11.06
N LEU A 300 -14.42 -11.65 10.01
CA LEU A 300 -13.32 -10.69 10.06
C LEU A 300 -13.82 -9.28 10.37
N ILE A 301 -14.78 -8.77 9.59
CA ILE A 301 -15.19 -7.37 9.69
C ILE A 301 -15.98 -7.04 10.97
N LYS A 302 -16.56 -8.04 11.64
CA LYS A 302 -17.22 -7.87 12.95
C LYS A 302 -16.30 -7.30 14.03
N ASN A 303 -14.99 -7.46 13.89
CA ASN A 303 -13.99 -6.93 14.82
C ASN A 303 -13.82 -5.40 14.73
N ASN A 304 -14.32 -4.73 13.68
CA ASN A 304 -14.38 -3.28 13.61
C ASN A 304 -15.48 -2.75 14.53
N ARG A 305 -15.15 -1.72 15.32
CA ARG A 305 -16.11 -1.09 16.25
C ARG A 305 -16.96 -0.03 15.55
N ASN A 306 -16.33 0.74 14.65
CA ASN A 306 -16.97 1.83 13.92
C ASN A 306 -17.53 1.32 12.60
N GLN A 307 -18.77 0.79 12.64
CA GLN A 307 -19.43 0.25 11.44
C GLN A 307 -20.95 0.32 11.55
N ILE A 308 -21.62 0.27 10.41
CA ILE A 308 -23.08 0.10 10.32
C ILE A 308 -23.38 -1.41 10.31
N LYS A 309 -24.04 -1.89 11.36
CA LYS A 309 -24.36 -3.33 11.50
C LYS A 309 -25.19 -3.82 10.32
N LYS A 310 -24.69 -4.86 9.67
CA LYS A 310 -25.33 -5.59 8.57
C LYS A 310 -24.89 -7.05 8.62
N ASP A 311 -25.76 -7.96 8.18
CA ASP A 311 -25.49 -9.39 8.08
C ASP A 311 -25.57 -9.82 6.62
N VAL A 312 -24.45 -9.79 5.92
CA VAL A 312 -24.38 -10.18 4.51
C VAL A 312 -24.48 -11.70 4.41
N TYR A 313 -25.37 -12.20 3.57
CA TYR A 313 -25.56 -13.63 3.33
C TYR A 313 -25.56 -13.95 1.83
N SER A 314 -25.29 -15.19 1.47
CA SER A 314 -25.34 -15.67 0.09
C SER A 314 -26.24 -16.90 -0.02
N GLU A 315 -27.00 -16.98 -1.09
CA GLU A 315 -27.81 -18.15 -1.49
C GLU A 315 -27.07 -19.03 -2.52
N ASN A 316 -25.87 -18.63 -2.94
CA ASN A 316 -25.01 -19.44 -3.79
C ASN A 316 -24.61 -20.75 -3.06
N ALA A 317 -23.90 -21.62 -3.74
CA ALA A 317 -23.35 -22.85 -3.15
C ALA A 317 -22.56 -22.56 -1.85
N VAL A 318 -22.52 -23.53 -0.95
CA VAL A 318 -21.72 -23.41 0.28
C VAL A 318 -20.27 -23.09 -0.04
N GLY A 319 -19.70 -23.77 -1.04
CA GLY A 319 -18.33 -23.60 -1.48
C GLY A 319 -17.32 -24.25 -0.53
N GLU A 320 -16.05 -24.20 -0.94
CA GLU A 320 -14.92 -24.69 -0.16
C GLU A 320 -14.58 -23.71 0.97
N LYS A 321 -13.88 -24.18 2.00
CA LYS A 321 -13.30 -23.33 3.02
C LYS A 321 -12.18 -22.47 2.41
N LEU A 322 -11.87 -21.33 3.04
CA LEU A 322 -10.70 -20.54 2.69
C LEU A 322 -9.47 -21.39 2.99
N GLN A 323 -8.57 -21.53 2.01
CA GLN A 323 -7.34 -22.30 2.20
C GLN A 323 -6.25 -21.39 2.77
N TYR A 324 -5.66 -21.77 3.88
CA TYR A 324 -4.49 -21.07 4.44
C TYR A 324 -3.24 -21.91 4.22
N LYS A 325 -2.25 -21.35 3.53
CA LYS A 325 -1.02 -22.03 3.11
C LYS A 325 0.19 -21.21 3.54
N PRO A 326 0.73 -21.49 4.73
CA PRO A 326 1.96 -20.86 5.17
C PRO A 326 3.14 -21.34 4.31
N ALA A 327 4.01 -20.43 3.94
CA ALA A 327 5.26 -20.70 3.26
C ALA A 327 6.45 -20.41 4.18
N TYR A 328 7.56 -21.06 3.94
CA TYR A 328 8.78 -20.79 4.69
C TYR A 328 9.43 -19.47 4.23
N SER A 329 9.41 -19.18 2.94
CA SER A 329 9.97 -17.96 2.34
C SER A 329 9.05 -17.38 1.27
N ASP A 330 9.31 -16.13 0.86
CA ASP A 330 8.61 -15.46 -0.24
C ASP A 330 8.74 -16.20 -1.59
N LYS A 331 9.87 -16.86 -1.82
CA LYS A 331 10.07 -17.71 -2.99
C LYS A 331 9.20 -18.97 -2.95
N GLU A 332 9.12 -19.61 -1.79
CA GLU A 332 8.23 -20.77 -1.63
C GLU A 332 6.76 -20.37 -1.74
N GLU A 333 6.39 -19.20 -1.20
CA GLU A 333 5.06 -18.63 -1.36
C GLU A 333 4.67 -18.52 -2.84
N ALA A 334 5.56 -17.97 -3.67
CA ALA A 334 5.35 -17.86 -5.11
C ALA A 334 5.22 -19.23 -5.80
N VAL A 335 6.02 -20.23 -5.39
CA VAL A 335 5.95 -21.60 -5.91
C VAL A 335 4.61 -22.26 -5.55
N ILE A 336 4.13 -22.11 -4.31
CA ILE A 336 2.84 -22.63 -3.86
C ILE A 336 1.71 -22.04 -4.71
N VAL A 337 1.69 -20.71 -4.87
CA VAL A 337 0.69 -20.01 -5.67
C VAL A 337 0.72 -20.48 -7.13
N ALA A 338 1.89 -20.58 -7.75
CA ALA A 338 2.03 -21.03 -9.13
C ALA A 338 1.54 -22.47 -9.34
N LYS A 339 1.82 -23.37 -8.40
CA LYS A 339 1.32 -24.76 -8.42
C LYS A 339 -0.20 -24.82 -8.28
N ASP A 340 -0.76 -24.02 -7.37
CA ASP A 340 -2.21 -23.98 -7.16
C ASP A 340 -2.96 -23.41 -8.36
N ILE A 341 -2.43 -22.35 -9.00
CA ILE A 341 -3.01 -21.85 -10.27
C ILE A 341 -3.09 -22.97 -11.30
N LYS A 342 -2.01 -23.72 -11.51
CA LYS A 342 -2.01 -24.84 -12.48
C LYS A 342 -2.93 -25.98 -12.07
N ARG A 343 -3.05 -26.25 -10.76
CA ARG A 343 -3.95 -27.28 -10.22
C ARG A 343 -5.41 -26.88 -10.42
N ILE A 344 -5.81 -25.69 -9.96
CA ILE A 344 -7.19 -25.19 -10.04
C ILE A 344 -7.59 -25.00 -11.49
N LYS A 345 -6.70 -24.44 -12.36
CA LYS A 345 -6.99 -24.31 -13.79
C LYS A 345 -7.39 -25.63 -14.43
N ARG A 346 -6.71 -26.73 -14.08
CA ARG A 346 -7.04 -28.08 -14.59
C ARG A 346 -8.29 -28.67 -13.96
N GLN A 347 -8.50 -28.42 -12.68
CA GLN A 347 -9.58 -28.97 -11.88
C GLN A 347 -10.94 -28.36 -12.27
N ASP A 348 -10.97 -27.03 -12.41
CA ASP A 348 -12.18 -26.26 -12.72
C ASP A 348 -12.38 -25.99 -14.21
N ASN A 349 -11.41 -26.41 -15.05
CA ASN A 349 -11.38 -26.11 -16.49
C ASN A 349 -11.54 -24.60 -16.78
N CYS A 350 -10.84 -23.75 -16.00
CA CYS A 350 -10.90 -22.31 -16.10
C CYS A 350 -9.67 -21.71 -16.79
N GLU A 351 -9.70 -20.41 -17.10
CA GLU A 351 -8.65 -19.72 -17.81
C GLU A 351 -7.78 -18.85 -16.85
N TYR A 352 -6.61 -18.39 -17.31
CA TYR A 352 -5.69 -17.60 -16.48
C TYR A 352 -6.27 -16.24 -16.06
N HIS A 353 -7.23 -15.67 -16.77
CA HIS A 353 -7.88 -14.42 -16.39
C HIS A 353 -8.84 -14.57 -15.18
N ASP A 354 -9.20 -15.80 -14.81
CA ASP A 354 -10.03 -16.11 -13.65
C ASP A 354 -9.27 -16.01 -12.32
N PHE A 355 -7.94 -15.81 -12.39
CA PHE A 355 -7.05 -15.77 -11.23
C PHE A 355 -6.56 -14.35 -10.94
N ALA A 356 -6.56 -13.96 -9.66
CA ALA A 356 -5.92 -12.75 -9.18
C ALA A 356 -4.99 -13.02 -8.00
N ILE A 357 -3.83 -12.35 -8.01
CA ILE A 357 -2.88 -12.29 -6.89
C ILE A 357 -2.97 -10.90 -6.30
N LEU A 358 -3.42 -10.82 -5.04
CA LEU A 358 -3.63 -9.57 -4.33
C LEU A 358 -2.58 -9.41 -3.23
N TYR A 359 -1.80 -8.35 -3.31
CA TYR A 359 -0.74 -8.01 -2.35
C TYR A 359 -0.95 -6.63 -1.75
N ARG A 360 -0.29 -6.37 -0.61
CA ARG A 360 -0.40 -5.09 0.10
C ARG A 360 0.41 -3.98 -0.57
N THR A 361 1.63 -4.28 -1.02
CA THR A 361 2.54 -3.35 -1.69
C THR A 361 3.03 -3.91 -3.02
N ASN A 362 3.36 -3.00 -3.95
CA ASN A 362 3.84 -3.38 -5.27
C ASN A 362 5.19 -4.12 -5.24
N ALA A 363 6.02 -3.91 -4.21
CA ALA A 363 7.30 -4.60 -4.06
C ALA A 363 7.15 -6.13 -4.02
N GLN A 364 6.05 -6.61 -3.43
CA GLN A 364 5.77 -8.04 -3.32
C GLN A 364 5.57 -8.77 -4.66
N SER A 365 5.36 -8.05 -5.77
CA SER A 365 5.13 -8.67 -7.08
C SER A 365 6.34 -9.44 -7.61
N ARG A 366 7.59 -9.06 -7.23
CA ARG A 366 8.83 -9.58 -7.80
C ARG A 366 8.94 -11.11 -7.73
N SER A 367 8.79 -11.70 -6.56
CA SER A 367 8.90 -13.15 -6.39
C SER A 367 7.87 -13.93 -7.21
N PHE A 368 6.66 -13.38 -7.38
CA PHE A 368 5.62 -13.97 -8.23
C PHE A 368 5.93 -13.79 -9.71
N GLU A 369 6.43 -12.63 -10.13
CA GLU A 369 6.84 -12.37 -11.52
C GLU A 369 7.96 -13.34 -11.95
N GLU A 370 9.00 -13.50 -11.13
CA GLU A 370 10.11 -14.42 -11.35
C GLU A 370 9.62 -15.87 -11.47
N GLU A 371 8.77 -16.32 -10.53
CA GLU A 371 8.28 -17.68 -10.52
C GLU A 371 7.32 -17.97 -11.68
N PHE A 372 6.42 -17.03 -12.01
CA PHE A 372 5.47 -17.23 -13.12
C PHE A 372 6.17 -17.33 -14.46
N ARG A 373 7.24 -16.56 -14.68
CA ARG A 373 8.07 -16.68 -15.87
C ARG A 373 8.78 -18.03 -15.91
N ARG A 374 9.40 -18.44 -14.82
CA ARG A 374 10.06 -19.75 -14.72
C ARG A 374 9.10 -20.89 -15.04
N GLN A 375 7.83 -20.76 -14.69
CA GLN A 375 6.82 -21.78 -14.93
C GLN A 375 5.98 -21.59 -16.22
N GLY A 376 6.23 -20.54 -16.99
CA GLY A 376 5.48 -20.23 -18.21
C GLY A 376 4.01 -19.86 -17.95
N ILE A 377 3.71 -19.20 -16.82
CA ILE A 377 2.36 -18.72 -16.49
C ILE A 377 2.25 -17.27 -16.99
N PRO A 378 1.34 -16.98 -17.95
CA PRO A 378 1.14 -15.63 -18.44
C PRO A 378 0.47 -14.76 -17.36
N TYR A 379 1.01 -13.57 -17.13
CA TYR A 379 0.47 -12.64 -16.13
C TYR A 379 0.42 -11.20 -16.63
N ARG A 380 -0.33 -10.36 -15.92
CA ARG A 380 -0.40 -8.92 -16.14
C ARG A 380 -0.46 -8.18 -14.82
N ILE A 381 0.33 -7.11 -14.69
CA ILE A 381 0.30 -6.23 -13.51
C ILE A 381 -0.67 -5.08 -13.78
N TYR A 382 -1.60 -4.88 -12.83
CA TYR A 382 -2.55 -3.78 -12.87
C TYR A 382 -2.12 -2.65 -11.94
N GLY A 383 -2.15 -1.43 -12.45
CA GLY A 383 -1.85 -0.23 -11.67
C GLY A 383 -0.36 -0.01 -11.39
N GLY A 384 0.52 -0.68 -12.11
CA GLY A 384 1.96 -0.53 -11.96
C GLY A 384 2.74 -1.00 -13.19
N LEU A 385 4.02 -0.65 -13.23
CA LEU A 385 4.99 -1.23 -14.14
C LEU A 385 5.51 -2.55 -13.53
N SER A 386 5.93 -3.48 -14.37
CA SER A 386 6.72 -4.64 -13.94
C SER A 386 7.89 -4.19 -13.05
N PHE A 387 8.26 -5.00 -12.08
CA PHE A 387 9.28 -4.64 -11.10
C PHE A 387 10.55 -4.09 -11.75
N TYR A 388 11.08 -4.79 -12.75
CA TYR A 388 12.30 -4.39 -13.46
C TYR A 388 12.12 -3.22 -14.44
N GLN A 389 10.87 -2.78 -14.71
CA GLN A 389 10.56 -1.62 -15.54
C GLN A 389 10.39 -0.33 -14.73
N ARG A 390 10.38 -0.40 -13.40
CA ARG A 390 10.28 0.76 -12.52
C ARG A 390 11.51 1.66 -12.70
N LYS A 391 11.28 2.97 -12.61
CA LYS A 391 12.31 3.97 -12.91
C LYS A 391 13.58 3.79 -12.08
N GLU A 392 13.45 3.70 -10.76
CA GLU A 392 14.56 3.54 -9.81
C GLU A 392 15.33 2.24 -10.06
N ILE A 393 14.66 1.16 -10.42
CA ILE A 393 15.28 -0.12 -10.74
C ILE A 393 16.03 -0.04 -12.08
N LYS A 394 15.41 0.58 -13.10
CA LYS A 394 16.09 0.83 -14.39
C LYS A 394 17.31 1.75 -14.23
N ASP A 395 17.26 2.72 -13.30
CA ASP A 395 18.39 3.60 -13.03
C ASP A 395 19.56 2.81 -12.42
N ILE A 396 19.30 1.89 -11.49
CA ILE A 396 20.30 0.99 -10.90
C ILE A 396 20.86 0.02 -11.96
N ILE A 397 19.98 -0.61 -12.72
CA ILE A 397 20.37 -1.54 -13.81
C ILE A 397 21.24 -0.82 -14.84
N ALA A 398 21.00 0.47 -15.14
CA ALA A 398 21.84 1.22 -16.04
C ALA A 398 23.27 1.41 -15.50
N TYR A 399 23.46 1.56 -14.19
CA TYR A 399 24.80 1.50 -13.58
C TYR A 399 25.44 0.12 -13.77
N PHE A 400 24.69 -0.94 -13.53
CA PHE A 400 25.16 -2.31 -13.68
C PHE A 400 25.58 -2.61 -15.12
N ARG A 401 24.76 -2.17 -16.09
CA ARG A 401 25.05 -2.30 -17.51
C ARG A 401 26.32 -1.55 -17.91
N LEU A 402 26.51 -0.33 -17.41
CA LEU A 402 27.71 0.46 -17.69
C LEU A 402 28.98 -0.15 -17.07
N VAL A 403 28.86 -0.77 -15.90
CA VAL A 403 29.97 -1.49 -15.26
C VAL A 403 30.33 -2.77 -16.04
N ALA A 404 29.32 -3.50 -16.54
CA ALA A 404 29.54 -4.70 -17.36
C ALA A 404 29.99 -4.37 -18.80
N ASN A 405 29.50 -3.28 -19.36
CA ASN A 405 29.84 -2.78 -20.70
C ASN A 405 29.98 -1.28 -20.70
N PRO A 406 31.21 -0.73 -20.61
CA PRO A 406 31.47 0.69 -20.61
C PRO A 406 31.04 1.43 -21.89
N ASP A 407 30.87 0.71 -23.00
CA ASP A 407 30.44 1.30 -24.28
C ASP A 407 28.90 1.43 -24.42
N ASP A 408 28.15 1.08 -23.38
CA ASP A 408 26.67 1.25 -23.38
C ASP A 408 26.27 2.73 -23.27
N GLU A 409 26.07 3.34 -24.43
CA GLU A 409 25.69 4.74 -24.59
C GLU A 409 24.40 5.12 -23.87
N GLU A 410 23.38 4.26 -23.94
CA GLU A 410 22.08 4.52 -23.32
C GLU A 410 22.17 4.45 -21.80
N ALA A 411 23.00 3.56 -21.26
CA ALA A 411 23.31 3.53 -19.84
C ALA A 411 24.02 4.81 -19.39
N ILE A 412 25.04 5.25 -20.14
CA ILE A 412 25.75 6.53 -19.85
C ILE A 412 24.76 7.70 -19.85
N LYS A 413 23.96 7.89 -20.89
CA LYS A 413 22.98 8.97 -21.02
C LYS A 413 22.03 9.01 -19.85
N ARG A 414 21.62 7.83 -19.37
CA ARG A 414 20.68 7.70 -18.26
C ARG A 414 21.28 8.09 -16.90
N ILE A 415 22.53 7.70 -16.61
CA ILE A 415 23.10 7.80 -15.26
C ILE A 415 24.15 8.88 -15.06
N ILE A 416 24.72 9.47 -16.13
CA ILE A 416 25.82 10.43 -16.03
C ILE A 416 25.50 11.62 -15.11
N ASN A 417 24.22 12.03 -15.05
CA ASN A 417 23.72 13.08 -14.18
C ASN A 417 22.67 12.58 -13.16
N TYR A 418 22.62 11.29 -12.90
CA TYR A 418 21.74 10.74 -11.86
C TYR A 418 22.52 9.81 -10.94
N PRO A 419 22.54 10.06 -9.61
CA PRO A 419 22.08 11.29 -8.91
C PRO A 419 22.76 12.57 -9.42
N ALA A 420 22.18 13.74 -9.14
CA ALA A 420 22.57 15.01 -9.72
C ALA A 420 24.08 15.34 -9.53
N ARG A 421 24.86 15.35 -10.62
CA ARG A 421 26.30 15.68 -10.63
C ARG A 421 26.59 17.03 -11.28
N GLY A 422 25.55 17.70 -11.79
CA GLY A 422 25.68 18.96 -12.52
C GLY A 422 26.34 18.81 -13.91
N ILE A 423 26.12 17.65 -14.54
CA ILE A 423 26.45 17.37 -15.94
C ILE A 423 25.15 17.50 -16.72
N GLY A 424 24.93 18.65 -17.34
CA GLY A 424 23.69 18.97 -18.03
C GLY A 424 23.57 18.33 -19.41
N ALA A 425 22.34 18.32 -19.97
CA ALA A 425 22.01 17.77 -21.29
C ALA A 425 22.89 18.34 -22.42
N THR A 426 23.26 19.62 -22.35
CA THR A 426 24.16 20.26 -23.33
C THR A 426 25.58 19.66 -23.33
N THR A 427 26.06 19.19 -22.15
CA THR A 427 27.35 18.48 -22.07
C THR A 427 27.23 17.09 -22.68
N VAL A 428 26.12 16.38 -22.41
CA VAL A 428 25.87 15.05 -22.98
C VAL A 428 25.78 15.14 -24.51
N MET A 429 25.10 16.17 -25.06
CA MET A 429 25.06 16.40 -26.50
C MET A 429 26.47 16.62 -27.10
N LYS A 430 27.31 17.41 -26.44
CA LYS A 430 28.68 17.62 -26.92
C LYS A 430 29.51 16.32 -26.88
N ILE A 431 29.33 15.48 -25.88
CA ILE A 431 29.97 14.16 -25.84
C ILE A 431 29.49 13.31 -27.02
N ALA A 432 28.18 13.30 -27.28
CA ALA A 432 27.59 12.57 -28.41
C ALA A 432 28.15 13.06 -29.76
N ASP A 433 28.22 14.36 -29.97
CA ASP A 433 28.77 14.96 -31.19
C ASP A 433 30.24 14.57 -31.40
N CYS A 434 31.07 14.64 -30.33
CA CYS A 434 32.47 14.23 -30.37
C CYS A 434 32.62 12.73 -30.67
N ALA A 435 31.85 11.88 -30.00
CA ALA A 435 31.88 10.44 -30.18
C ALA A 435 31.50 10.06 -31.64
N HIS A 436 30.46 10.69 -32.20
CA HIS A 436 30.04 10.46 -33.55
C HIS A 436 31.07 10.94 -34.60
N GLN A 437 31.67 12.13 -34.37
CA GLN A 437 32.68 12.70 -35.28
C GLN A 437 33.94 11.85 -35.35
N ASN A 438 34.37 11.27 -34.20
CA ASN A 438 35.58 10.49 -34.11
C ASN A 438 35.33 8.97 -34.25
N GLN A 439 34.07 8.50 -34.37
CA GLN A 439 33.68 7.11 -34.44
C GLN A 439 34.18 6.29 -33.24
N VAL A 440 34.06 6.85 -32.04
CA VAL A 440 34.46 6.24 -30.76
C VAL A 440 33.29 6.22 -29.79
N SER A 441 33.37 5.46 -28.69
CA SER A 441 32.35 5.39 -27.67
C SER A 441 32.29 6.65 -26.80
N PHE A 442 31.16 6.88 -26.11
CA PHE A 442 31.05 7.96 -25.10
C PHE A 442 32.09 7.80 -23.99
N TRP A 443 32.39 6.56 -23.62
CA TRP A 443 33.35 6.23 -22.58
C TRP A 443 34.76 6.67 -22.94
N GLU A 444 35.16 6.45 -24.20
CA GLU A 444 36.46 6.93 -24.71
C GLU A 444 36.55 8.44 -24.73
N VAL A 445 35.48 9.13 -25.19
CA VAL A 445 35.45 10.62 -25.16
C VAL A 445 35.55 11.17 -23.75
N ILE A 446 34.86 10.56 -22.77
CA ILE A 446 34.93 10.94 -21.35
C ILE A 446 36.32 10.65 -20.80
N GLY A 447 37.01 9.59 -21.27
CA GLY A 447 38.34 9.17 -20.88
C GLY A 447 39.44 10.13 -21.33
N GLU A 448 39.36 10.60 -22.57
CA GLU A 448 40.36 11.45 -23.20
C GLU A 448 39.72 12.70 -23.85
N PRO A 449 39.06 13.58 -23.07
CA PRO A 449 38.27 14.69 -23.61
C PRO A 449 39.11 15.65 -24.49
N ALA A 450 40.36 15.84 -24.12
CA ALA A 450 41.24 16.74 -24.88
C ALA A 450 41.69 16.12 -26.22
N HIS A 451 41.90 14.80 -26.28
CA HIS A 451 42.25 14.06 -27.46
C HIS A 451 41.15 14.13 -28.54
N TYR A 452 39.91 13.95 -28.11
CA TYR A 452 38.76 13.98 -29.00
C TYR A 452 38.12 15.37 -29.19
N GLY A 453 38.76 16.44 -28.66
CA GLY A 453 38.34 17.81 -28.88
C GLY A 453 37.05 18.22 -28.15
N LEU A 454 36.69 17.59 -27.01
CA LEU A 454 35.53 17.92 -26.22
C LEU A 454 35.62 19.29 -25.61
N ASN A 455 34.86 20.25 -26.13
CA ASN A 455 34.91 21.67 -25.68
C ASN A 455 33.91 21.92 -24.56
N VAL A 456 34.34 21.73 -23.29
CA VAL A 456 33.62 22.03 -22.06
C VAL A 456 34.53 22.76 -21.07
N ASN A 457 33.94 23.43 -20.07
CA ASN A 457 34.73 24.15 -19.07
C ASN A 457 35.46 23.20 -18.11
N LYS A 458 36.51 23.72 -17.44
CA LYS A 458 37.34 22.93 -16.51
C LYS A 458 36.53 22.27 -15.39
N GLY A 459 35.49 22.95 -14.85
CA GLY A 459 34.63 22.35 -13.81
C GLY A 459 33.80 21.17 -14.32
N THR A 460 33.36 21.22 -15.58
CA THR A 460 32.69 20.08 -16.21
C THR A 460 33.65 18.91 -16.48
N LEU A 461 34.88 19.18 -16.90
CA LEU A 461 35.91 18.15 -17.06
C LEU A 461 36.16 17.40 -15.74
N THR A 462 36.32 18.12 -14.62
CA THR A 462 36.49 17.50 -13.29
C THR A 462 35.30 16.61 -12.91
N LYS A 463 34.06 17.02 -13.27
CA LYS A 463 32.90 16.21 -12.99
C LYS A 463 32.84 14.92 -13.84
N LEU A 464 33.23 15.01 -15.11
CA LEU A 464 33.36 13.86 -16.00
C LEU A 464 34.43 12.89 -15.52
N ASP A 465 35.56 13.42 -15.10
CA ASP A 465 36.66 12.64 -14.56
C ASP A 465 36.31 11.91 -13.26
N ASN A 466 35.61 12.59 -12.33
CA ASN A 466 35.07 11.98 -11.12
C ASN A 466 34.06 10.87 -11.42
N PHE A 467 33.20 11.08 -12.40
CA PHE A 467 32.25 10.05 -12.84
C PHE A 467 32.99 8.85 -13.43
N ARG A 468 33.98 9.08 -14.29
CA ARG A 468 34.81 8.01 -14.85
C ARG A 468 35.54 7.21 -13.78
N LEU A 469 36.19 7.87 -12.82
CA LEU A 469 36.90 7.22 -11.71
C LEU A 469 35.96 6.35 -10.88
N LEU A 470 34.75 6.84 -10.58
CA LEU A 470 33.72 6.07 -9.87
C LEU A 470 33.37 4.78 -10.61
N ILE A 471 33.06 4.88 -11.90
CA ILE A 471 32.67 3.70 -12.69
C ILE A 471 33.87 2.75 -12.88
N SER A 472 35.09 3.27 -13.13
CA SER A 472 36.29 2.43 -13.26
C SER A 472 36.59 1.62 -12.00
N SER A 473 36.33 2.18 -10.80
CA SER A 473 36.47 1.44 -9.53
C SER A 473 35.50 0.26 -9.41
N PHE A 474 34.30 0.40 -9.95
CA PHE A 474 33.31 -0.69 -9.98
C PHE A 474 33.68 -1.76 -11.02
N ILE A 475 34.20 -1.35 -12.18
CA ILE A 475 34.65 -2.27 -13.22
C ILE A 475 35.80 -3.15 -12.68
N GLU A 476 36.77 -2.60 -11.98
CA GLU A 476 37.87 -3.38 -11.36
C GLU A 476 37.30 -4.42 -10.36
N ARG A 477 36.35 -4.03 -9.57
CA ARG A 477 35.71 -4.89 -8.55
C ARG A 477 34.79 -5.95 -9.14
N SER A 478 34.21 -5.73 -10.32
CA SER A 478 33.24 -6.62 -10.94
C SER A 478 33.76 -8.04 -11.26
N HIS A 479 35.08 -8.17 -11.39
CA HIS A 479 35.72 -9.45 -11.68
C HIS A 479 36.01 -10.33 -10.45
N THR A 480 35.90 -9.74 -9.25
CA THR A 480 36.32 -10.41 -8.00
C THR A 480 35.24 -10.46 -6.95
N THR A 481 34.20 -9.65 -7.10
CA THR A 481 33.12 -9.47 -6.09
C THR A 481 31.80 -9.97 -6.64
N ASP A 482 31.01 -10.67 -5.82
CA ASP A 482 29.69 -11.12 -6.25
C ASP A 482 28.73 -9.96 -6.51
N VAL A 483 27.60 -10.24 -7.18
CA VAL A 483 26.67 -9.20 -7.61
C VAL A 483 25.99 -8.49 -6.45
N TYR A 484 25.81 -9.14 -5.30
CA TYR A 484 25.18 -8.50 -4.14
C TYR A 484 26.11 -7.48 -3.48
N GLU A 485 27.36 -7.88 -3.19
CA GLU A 485 28.33 -6.98 -2.58
C GLU A 485 28.70 -5.83 -3.53
N LEU A 486 28.90 -6.12 -4.82
CA LEU A 486 29.18 -5.09 -5.82
C LEU A 486 27.97 -4.17 -6.05
N GLY A 487 26.76 -4.74 -6.16
CA GLY A 487 25.54 -3.98 -6.37
C GLY A 487 25.20 -3.06 -5.21
N ASP A 488 25.34 -3.53 -3.98
CA ASP A 488 25.20 -2.71 -2.77
C ASP A 488 26.21 -1.56 -2.73
N ALA A 489 27.46 -1.83 -3.10
CA ALA A 489 28.49 -0.80 -3.22
C ALA A 489 28.15 0.23 -4.30
N ILE A 490 27.74 -0.20 -5.50
CA ILE A 490 27.31 0.71 -6.58
C ILE A 490 26.16 1.60 -6.11
N ILE A 491 25.14 1.05 -5.47
CA ILE A 491 23.96 1.78 -4.98
C ILE A 491 24.35 2.81 -3.92
N LYS A 492 25.28 2.49 -3.02
CA LYS A 492 25.75 3.38 -1.95
C LYS A 492 26.70 4.45 -2.46
N GLU A 493 27.77 4.03 -3.13
CA GLU A 493 28.86 4.92 -3.55
C GLU A 493 28.45 5.86 -4.70
N SER A 494 27.52 5.44 -5.58
CA SER A 494 26.93 6.32 -6.59
C SER A 494 26.09 7.45 -6.01
N GLY A 495 25.57 7.27 -4.79
CA GLY A 495 24.65 8.18 -4.11
C GLY A 495 23.16 7.91 -4.37
N ILE A 496 22.81 6.85 -5.12
CA ILE A 496 21.40 6.47 -5.38
C ILE A 496 20.65 6.18 -4.08
N SER A 497 21.26 5.40 -3.18
CA SER A 497 20.67 5.10 -1.88
C SER A 497 20.33 6.37 -1.10
N GLN A 498 21.24 7.34 -1.08
CA GLN A 498 21.02 8.62 -0.39
C GLN A 498 19.88 9.42 -1.04
N ASP A 499 19.78 9.43 -2.37
CA ASP A 499 18.74 10.12 -3.11
C ASP A 499 17.36 9.51 -2.81
N ILE A 500 17.22 8.18 -2.91
CA ILE A 500 15.98 7.46 -2.66
C ILE A 500 15.58 7.54 -1.17
N MET A 501 16.50 7.29 -0.23
CA MET A 501 16.22 7.26 1.21
C MET A 501 15.96 8.66 1.82
N SER A 502 16.25 9.72 1.09
CA SER A 502 15.98 11.09 1.55
C SER A 502 14.51 11.49 1.38
N GLY A 503 13.73 10.76 0.59
CA GLY A 503 12.31 10.98 0.34
C GLY A 503 11.40 10.59 1.51
N ARG A 504 10.22 11.23 1.58
CA ARG A 504 9.26 11.02 2.68
C ARG A 504 7.80 10.98 2.24
N ASP A 505 7.53 11.15 0.97
CA ASP A 505 6.18 10.99 0.43
C ASP A 505 5.86 9.51 0.11
N ALA A 506 4.63 9.22 -0.27
CA ALA A 506 4.20 7.85 -0.56
C ALA A 506 4.95 7.23 -1.75
N ASP A 507 5.29 8.05 -2.77
CA ASP A 507 6.07 7.60 -3.93
C ASP A 507 7.51 7.31 -3.53
N ASP A 508 8.10 8.15 -2.66
CA ASP A 508 9.44 7.94 -2.14
C ASP A 508 9.53 6.66 -1.29
N LEU A 509 8.51 6.40 -0.45
CA LEU A 509 8.43 5.14 0.33
C LEU A 509 8.33 3.92 -0.58
N ALA A 510 7.53 4.00 -1.65
CA ALA A 510 7.45 2.92 -2.63
C ALA A 510 8.79 2.67 -3.35
N ARG A 511 9.57 3.72 -3.65
CA ARG A 511 10.93 3.58 -4.21
C ARG A 511 11.90 2.96 -3.20
N GLN A 512 11.77 3.31 -1.91
CA GLN A 512 12.57 2.70 -0.84
C GLN A 512 12.28 1.20 -0.75
N GLU A 513 11.01 0.80 -0.71
CA GLU A 513 10.60 -0.60 -0.73
C GLU A 513 11.12 -1.33 -1.98
N ASN A 514 11.06 -0.69 -3.16
CA ASN A 514 11.59 -1.27 -4.39
C ASN A 514 13.10 -1.46 -4.37
N LEU A 515 13.85 -0.50 -3.81
CA LEU A 515 15.30 -0.61 -3.66
C LEU A 515 15.68 -1.76 -2.71
N GLU A 516 14.98 -1.88 -1.59
CA GLU A 516 15.18 -2.96 -0.62
C GLU A 516 14.86 -4.33 -1.23
N GLU A 517 13.77 -4.41 -1.98
CA GLU A 517 13.38 -5.63 -2.67
C GLU A 517 14.37 -6.01 -3.78
N PHE A 518 14.96 -5.02 -4.46
CA PHE A 518 16.01 -5.25 -5.45
C PHE A 518 17.28 -5.81 -4.80
N LEU A 519 17.72 -5.25 -3.69
CA LEU A 519 18.84 -5.77 -2.89
C LEU A 519 18.58 -7.19 -2.40
N SER A 520 17.33 -7.45 -1.94
CA SER A 520 16.88 -8.78 -1.55
C SER A 520 17.01 -9.78 -2.71
N GLY A 521 16.59 -9.38 -3.91
CA GLY A 521 16.71 -10.20 -5.12
C GLY A 521 18.14 -10.60 -5.44
N MET A 522 19.08 -9.64 -5.39
CA MET A 522 20.49 -9.91 -5.62
C MET A 522 21.10 -10.84 -4.56
N SER A 523 20.79 -10.61 -3.28
CA SER A 523 21.23 -11.48 -2.18
C SER A 523 20.71 -12.91 -2.38
N ALA A 524 19.45 -13.06 -2.73
CA ALA A 524 18.85 -14.36 -3.00
C ALA A 524 19.49 -15.08 -4.21
N PHE A 525 19.86 -14.33 -5.27
CA PHE A 525 20.57 -14.88 -6.43
C PHE A 525 21.94 -15.43 -6.04
N VAL A 526 22.75 -14.67 -5.28
CA VAL A 526 24.08 -15.11 -4.81
C VAL A 526 23.97 -16.33 -3.90
N GLU A 527 23.02 -16.34 -2.95
CA GLU A 527 22.83 -17.45 -2.04
C GLU A 527 22.41 -18.73 -2.79
N GLU A 528 21.57 -18.63 -3.84
CA GLU A 528 21.20 -19.74 -4.69
C GLU A 528 22.41 -20.35 -5.39
N ARG A 529 23.25 -19.51 -6.01
CA ARG A 529 24.50 -19.98 -6.64
C ARG A 529 25.47 -20.58 -5.65
N ARG A 530 25.54 -20.02 -4.44
CA ARG A 530 26.38 -20.54 -3.35
C ARG A 530 25.92 -21.92 -2.89
N GLU A 531 24.61 -22.09 -2.67
CA GLU A 531 24.03 -23.37 -2.25
C GLU A 531 24.17 -24.47 -3.32
N GLU A 532 24.10 -24.10 -4.60
CA GLU A 532 24.32 -25.01 -5.72
C GLU A 532 25.81 -25.27 -6.01
N GLY A 533 26.72 -24.56 -5.35
CA GLY A 533 28.16 -24.64 -5.57
C GLY A 533 28.61 -24.01 -6.89
N ARG A 534 27.88 -23.03 -7.40
CA ARG A 534 28.09 -22.32 -8.69
C ARG A 534 28.47 -20.85 -8.46
N MET A 535 29.41 -20.60 -7.54
CA MET A 535 29.85 -19.23 -7.23
C MET A 535 30.54 -18.52 -8.38
N ASP A 536 31.03 -19.24 -9.38
CA ASP A 536 31.54 -18.75 -10.65
C ASP A 536 30.48 -18.15 -11.56
N GLU A 537 29.20 -18.35 -11.25
CA GLU A 537 28.03 -17.78 -11.94
C GLU A 537 27.26 -16.77 -11.03
N ALA A 538 27.91 -16.17 -10.04
CA ALA A 538 27.29 -15.21 -9.11
C ALA A 538 27.72 -13.76 -9.35
N PHE A 539 28.30 -13.46 -10.52
CA PHE A 539 28.81 -12.15 -10.86
C PHE A 539 27.74 -11.24 -11.52
N LEU A 540 28.09 -9.97 -11.68
CA LEU A 540 27.22 -8.94 -12.24
C LEU A 540 26.68 -9.28 -13.63
N THR A 541 27.53 -9.84 -14.48
CA THR A 541 27.16 -10.24 -15.85
C THR A 541 26.10 -11.34 -15.89
N ASP A 542 26.21 -12.33 -14.98
CA ASP A 542 25.25 -13.43 -14.89
C ASP A 542 23.89 -12.94 -14.41
N TYR A 543 23.89 -12.06 -13.40
CA TYR A 543 22.67 -11.42 -12.90
C TYR A 543 21.98 -10.55 -13.98
N LEU A 544 22.75 -9.76 -14.74
CA LEU A 544 22.22 -8.95 -15.84
C LEU A 544 21.60 -9.82 -16.95
N GLN A 545 22.16 -10.98 -17.21
CA GLN A 545 21.58 -11.92 -18.17
C GLN A 545 20.22 -12.44 -17.70
N ASP A 546 20.12 -12.82 -16.42
CA ASP A 546 18.85 -13.23 -15.82
C ASP A 546 17.82 -12.09 -15.88
N VAL A 547 18.22 -10.86 -15.49
CA VAL A 547 17.35 -9.68 -15.56
C VAL A 547 16.90 -9.35 -16.98
N ALA A 548 17.77 -9.47 -17.97
CA ALA A 548 17.42 -9.23 -19.37
C ALA A 548 16.35 -10.21 -19.86
N LEU A 549 16.51 -11.50 -19.57
CA LEU A 549 15.51 -12.52 -19.88
C LEU A 549 14.17 -12.27 -19.19
N LEU A 550 14.20 -11.61 -18.03
CA LEU A 550 13.03 -11.20 -17.27
C LEU A 550 12.29 -10.02 -17.92
N THR A 551 12.97 -9.08 -18.53
CA THR A 551 12.35 -7.88 -19.14
C THR A 551 11.78 -8.11 -20.55
N ASP A 552 12.36 -9.01 -21.33
CA ASP A 552 11.91 -9.30 -22.69
C ASP A 552 10.56 -10.05 -22.72
N ALA A 553 10.31 -10.91 -21.75
CA ALA A 553 9.05 -11.63 -21.63
C ALA A 553 7.83 -10.72 -21.34
N ASP A 554 8.05 -9.51 -20.78
CA ASP A 554 6.98 -8.52 -20.53
C ASP A 554 6.55 -7.77 -21.81
N SER A 555 7.38 -7.75 -22.85
CA SER A 555 7.16 -6.95 -24.07
C SER A 555 6.44 -7.71 -25.21
N GLU A 556 6.44 -9.04 -25.21
CA GLU A 556 5.99 -9.86 -26.35
C GLU A 556 4.56 -10.45 -26.23
N GLY A 557 3.72 -10.04 -25.29
CA GLY A 557 2.41 -10.65 -25.14
C GLY A 557 1.31 -10.05 -26.02
N ALA A 558 0.69 -10.84 -26.85
CA ALA A 558 -0.52 -10.50 -27.61
C ALA A 558 -1.62 -9.96 -26.69
N LYS A 559 -2.34 -8.92 -27.10
CA LYS A 559 -3.33 -8.19 -26.29
C LYS A 559 -4.53 -9.02 -25.81
N ASP A 560 -4.75 -10.20 -26.38
CA ASP A 560 -5.97 -11.03 -26.19
C ASP A 560 -5.75 -12.38 -25.47
N GLU A 561 -4.55 -12.70 -25.01
CA GLU A 561 -4.35 -13.94 -24.25
C GLU A 561 -4.83 -13.82 -22.81
N PRO A 562 -5.52 -14.84 -22.25
CA PRO A 562 -5.92 -14.86 -20.85
C PRO A 562 -4.69 -14.89 -19.93
N ARG A 563 -4.62 -13.94 -18.98
CA ARG A 563 -3.47 -13.73 -18.09
C ARG A 563 -3.89 -13.62 -16.64
N VAL A 564 -3.07 -14.13 -15.73
CA VAL A 564 -3.23 -13.95 -14.29
C VAL A 564 -3.06 -12.48 -13.94
N SER A 565 -3.98 -11.95 -13.13
CA SER A 565 -3.96 -10.55 -12.69
C SER A 565 -3.13 -10.40 -11.41
N LEU A 566 -2.07 -9.59 -11.44
CA LEU A 566 -1.27 -9.22 -10.27
C LEU A 566 -1.58 -7.76 -9.92
N MET A 567 -1.99 -7.48 -8.67
CA MET A 567 -2.32 -6.12 -8.26
C MET A 567 -2.32 -5.93 -6.74
N THR A 568 -2.25 -4.67 -6.30
CA THR A 568 -2.50 -4.36 -4.90
C THR A 568 -3.97 -4.59 -4.56
N VAL A 569 -4.27 -4.89 -3.29
CA VAL A 569 -5.67 -5.01 -2.82
C VAL A 569 -6.48 -3.75 -3.12
N HIS A 570 -5.86 -2.55 -3.03
CA HIS A 570 -6.54 -1.30 -3.37
C HIS A 570 -6.99 -1.23 -4.83
N ALA A 571 -6.15 -1.73 -5.75
CA ALA A 571 -6.48 -1.76 -7.18
C ALA A 571 -7.58 -2.78 -7.52
N ALA A 572 -7.76 -3.80 -6.66
CA ALA A 572 -8.77 -4.82 -6.85
C ALA A 572 -10.20 -4.37 -6.45
N LYS A 573 -10.35 -3.19 -5.80
CA LYS A 573 -11.66 -2.67 -5.45
C LYS A 573 -12.51 -2.46 -6.71
N GLY A 574 -13.74 -3.00 -6.69
CA GLY A 574 -14.65 -2.96 -7.85
C GLY A 574 -14.50 -4.13 -8.83
N LEU A 575 -13.43 -4.93 -8.73
CA LEU A 575 -13.22 -6.12 -9.56
C LEU A 575 -13.72 -7.39 -8.86
N GLU A 576 -13.78 -8.50 -9.62
CA GLU A 576 -14.17 -9.82 -9.14
C GLU A 576 -13.46 -10.91 -9.94
N PHE A 577 -13.13 -12.04 -9.31
CA PHE A 577 -12.37 -13.13 -9.90
C PHE A 577 -12.86 -14.46 -9.35
N ALA A 578 -12.85 -15.49 -10.17
CA ALA A 578 -13.24 -16.84 -9.75
C ALA A 578 -12.33 -17.35 -8.60
N THR A 579 -11.03 -17.07 -8.70
CA THR A 579 -10.02 -17.47 -7.70
C THR A 579 -9.14 -16.29 -7.29
N VAL A 580 -9.03 -16.06 -5.99
CA VAL A 580 -8.20 -14.98 -5.41
C VAL A 580 -7.16 -15.57 -4.47
N PHE A 581 -5.91 -15.22 -4.70
CA PHE A 581 -4.82 -15.40 -3.77
C PHE A 581 -4.54 -14.08 -3.04
N ILE A 582 -4.54 -14.09 -1.72
CA ILE A 582 -4.18 -12.96 -0.87
C ILE A 582 -2.85 -13.31 -0.22
N VAL A 583 -1.79 -12.65 -0.68
CA VAL A 583 -0.41 -13.03 -0.36
C VAL A 583 0.26 -12.06 0.60
N GLY A 584 1.29 -12.54 1.33
CA GLY A 584 2.03 -11.74 2.28
C GLY A 584 1.21 -11.30 3.49
N LEU A 585 0.36 -12.19 4.00
CA LEU A 585 -0.41 -11.95 5.24
C LEU A 585 0.48 -12.11 6.47
N GLU A 586 1.31 -11.12 6.73
CA GLU A 586 2.32 -11.08 7.77
C GLU A 586 2.18 -9.80 8.60
N GLU A 587 2.49 -9.87 9.90
CA GLU A 587 2.69 -8.67 10.71
C GLU A 587 3.76 -7.79 10.06
N ASN A 588 3.64 -6.48 10.16
CA ASN A 588 4.52 -5.49 9.51
C ASN A 588 4.44 -5.40 7.98
N ILE A 589 3.56 -6.18 7.34
CA ILE A 589 3.21 -6.05 5.92
C ILE A 589 1.71 -5.81 5.79
N PHE A 590 0.90 -6.74 6.28
CA PHE A 590 -0.55 -6.67 6.25
C PHE A 590 -1.12 -7.21 7.58
N PRO A 591 -1.30 -6.35 8.62
CA PRO A 591 -1.30 -4.89 8.59
C PRO A 591 0.10 -4.25 8.48
N SER A 592 0.13 -3.02 7.94
CA SER A 592 1.35 -2.22 7.89
C SER A 592 1.78 -1.78 9.31
N PRO A 593 3.10 -1.53 9.55
CA PRO A 593 3.58 -1.14 10.89
C PRO A 593 2.92 0.14 11.42
N LEU A 594 2.66 1.09 10.54
CA LEU A 594 2.02 2.35 10.91
C LEU A 594 0.57 2.14 11.36
N ALA A 595 -0.17 1.33 10.63
CA ALA A 595 -1.56 1.02 10.94
C ALA A 595 -1.70 0.25 12.27
N ALA A 596 -0.75 -0.60 12.62
CA ALA A 596 -0.76 -1.34 13.87
C ALA A 596 -0.73 -0.46 15.13
N MET A 597 -0.30 0.81 15.01
CA MET A 597 -0.21 1.78 16.11
C MET A 597 -1.52 2.55 16.38
N SER A 598 -2.50 2.50 15.48
CA SER A 598 -3.76 3.25 15.58
C SER A 598 -4.96 2.33 15.37
N VAL A 599 -5.91 2.35 16.31
CA VAL A 599 -7.14 1.55 16.19
C VAL A 599 -7.90 1.87 14.89
N ARG A 600 -7.96 3.15 14.50
CA ARG A 600 -8.66 3.59 13.29
C ARG A 600 -7.97 3.08 12.02
N GLU A 601 -6.66 3.15 11.97
CA GLU A 601 -5.86 2.66 10.83
C GLU A 601 -5.86 1.12 10.77
N LEU A 602 -5.84 0.45 11.93
CA LEU A 602 -5.98 -1.00 11.98
C LEU A 602 -7.36 -1.46 11.49
N GLU A 603 -8.43 -0.72 11.83
CA GLU A 603 -9.78 -0.98 11.28
C GLU A 603 -9.82 -0.78 9.76
N GLU A 604 -9.04 0.17 9.21
CA GLU A 604 -8.93 0.35 7.76
C GLU A 604 -8.17 -0.79 7.07
N GLU A 605 -7.05 -1.26 7.63
CA GLU A 605 -6.34 -2.44 7.14
C GLU A 605 -7.24 -3.70 7.19
N ARG A 606 -8.08 -3.84 8.23
CA ARG A 606 -9.06 -4.94 8.29
C ARG A 606 -10.12 -4.82 7.20
N ARG A 607 -10.61 -3.60 6.89
CA ARG A 607 -11.48 -3.36 5.73
C ARG A 607 -10.77 -3.69 4.41
N LEU A 608 -9.47 -3.43 4.33
CA LEU A 608 -8.69 -3.77 3.15
C LEU A 608 -8.65 -5.30 2.93
N LEU A 609 -8.42 -6.09 3.99
CA LEU A 609 -8.50 -7.55 3.89
C LEU A 609 -9.94 -8.03 3.58
N TYR A 610 -10.96 -7.41 4.19
CA TYR A 610 -12.36 -7.69 3.84
C TYR A 610 -12.62 -7.45 2.34
N VAL A 611 -12.11 -6.35 1.79
CA VAL A 611 -12.19 -6.09 0.34
C VAL A 611 -11.51 -7.21 -0.44
N ALA A 612 -10.31 -7.63 -0.05
CA ALA A 612 -9.58 -8.68 -0.75
C ALA A 612 -10.36 -10.01 -0.78
N ILE A 613 -10.86 -10.47 0.37
CA ILE A 613 -11.65 -11.72 0.48
C ILE A 613 -12.91 -11.64 -0.39
N THR A 614 -13.61 -10.49 -0.38
CA THR A 614 -14.86 -10.30 -1.13
C THR A 614 -14.67 -10.12 -2.64
N ARG A 615 -13.41 -10.16 -3.15
CA ARG A 615 -13.15 -10.24 -4.60
C ARG A 615 -13.30 -11.65 -5.14
N ALA A 616 -13.23 -12.66 -4.28
CA ALA A 616 -13.34 -14.06 -4.67
C ALA A 616 -14.79 -14.47 -4.89
N GLU A 617 -15.03 -15.20 -5.98
CA GLU A 617 -16.32 -15.83 -6.27
C GLU A 617 -16.37 -17.26 -5.72
N LYS A 618 -15.38 -18.10 -6.05
CA LYS A 618 -15.33 -19.54 -5.76
C LYS A 618 -14.23 -19.91 -4.77
N HIS A 619 -13.01 -19.49 -5.01
CA HIS A 619 -11.83 -19.88 -4.21
C HIS A 619 -11.12 -18.66 -3.64
N CYS A 620 -10.79 -18.71 -2.36
CA CYS A 620 -10.00 -17.71 -1.66
C CYS A 620 -8.86 -18.41 -0.92
N ILE A 621 -7.62 -18.13 -1.33
CA ILE A 621 -6.42 -18.73 -0.77
C ILE A 621 -5.61 -17.62 -0.08
N LEU A 622 -5.25 -17.85 1.19
CA LEU A 622 -4.48 -16.97 2.04
C LEU A 622 -3.06 -17.52 2.17
N THR A 623 -2.04 -16.71 1.96
CA THR A 623 -0.65 -17.14 2.12
C THR A 623 0.15 -16.11 2.93
N ASN A 624 1.20 -16.59 3.59
CA ASN A 624 2.23 -15.79 4.22
C ASN A 624 3.59 -16.49 4.10
N ALA A 625 4.68 -15.73 4.20
CA ALA A 625 6.01 -16.27 4.34
C ALA A 625 6.50 -16.08 5.78
N LYS A 626 7.13 -17.12 6.38
CA LYS A 626 7.72 -17.05 7.73
C LYS A 626 8.97 -16.17 7.78
N ASN A 627 9.66 -16.07 6.66
CA ASN A 627 10.82 -15.21 6.51
C ASN A 627 10.84 -14.50 5.16
N ARG A 628 11.27 -13.26 5.19
CA ARG A 628 11.55 -12.43 4.01
C ARG A 628 12.87 -11.71 4.20
N PHE A 629 13.56 -11.51 3.11
CA PHE A 629 14.73 -10.65 3.13
C PHE A 629 14.27 -9.20 2.96
N ARG A 630 14.43 -8.40 4.01
CA ARG A 630 14.08 -6.98 4.03
C ARG A 630 15.17 -6.19 4.75
N TYR A 631 15.41 -4.94 4.33
CA TYR A 631 16.38 -4.03 4.95
C TYR A 631 17.80 -4.60 5.06
N GLY A 632 18.21 -5.45 4.09
CA GLY A 632 19.52 -6.12 4.11
C GLY A 632 19.67 -7.23 5.15
N LYS A 633 18.56 -7.71 5.71
CA LYS A 633 18.53 -8.77 6.74
C LYS A 633 17.36 -9.73 6.48
N MET A 634 17.54 -10.97 6.95
CA MET A 634 16.43 -11.91 7.00
C MET A 634 15.53 -11.53 8.19
N GLU A 635 14.29 -11.13 7.91
CA GLU A 635 13.27 -10.87 8.92
C GLU A 635 12.35 -12.07 9.06
N PHE A 636 11.97 -12.36 10.29
CA PHE A 636 11.03 -13.43 10.62
C PHE A 636 9.78 -12.76 11.18
N ASP A 637 8.75 -12.72 10.37
CA ASP A 637 7.46 -12.14 10.77
C ASP A 637 6.46 -13.24 11.19
N ASN A 638 5.63 -12.90 12.16
CA ASN A 638 4.49 -13.74 12.50
C ASN A 638 3.41 -13.65 11.42
N PRO A 639 2.57 -14.68 11.26
CA PRO A 639 1.37 -14.56 10.45
C PRO A 639 0.53 -13.34 10.89
N SER A 640 -0.15 -12.72 9.94
CA SER A 640 -1.03 -11.60 10.21
C SER A 640 -2.08 -11.94 11.26
N ARG A 641 -2.25 -11.07 12.26
CA ARG A 641 -3.31 -11.19 13.28
C ARG A 641 -4.72 -11.32 12.68
N PHE A 642 -4.92 -10.85 11.47
CA PHE A 642 -6.20 -10.93 10.79
C PHE A 642 -6.62 -12.36 10.44
N ILE A 643 -5.68 -13.30 10.33
CA ILE A 643 -5.97 -14.71 10.09
C ILE A 643 -6.71 -15.29 11.29
N ASP A 644 -6.27 -14.96 12.52
CA ASP A 644 -6.92 -15.39 13.76
C ASP A 644 -8.28 -14.71 14.01
N GLU A 645 -8.55 -13.60 13.32
CA GLU A 645 -9.83 -12.89 13.41
C GLU A 645 -10.92 -13.50 12.51
N ILE A 646 -10.57 -14.38 11.59
CA ILE A 646 -11.50 -15.16 10.78
C ILE A 646 -11.90 -16.42 11.57
N ASP A 647 -13.18 -16.76 11.55
CA ASP A 647 -13.68 -17.98 12.22
C ASP A 647 -12.93 -19.22 11.69
N SER A 648 -12.22 -19.90 12.59
CA SER A 648 -11.38 -21.06 12.28
C SER A 648 -12.15 -22.22 11.61
N SER A 649 -13.46 -22.31 11.83
CA SER A 649 -14.30 -23.31 11.17
C SER A 649 -14.45 -23.08 9.66
N LEU A 650 -14.15 -21.87 9.18
CA LEU A 650 -14.25 -21.43 7.78
C LEU A 650 -12.90 -21.46 7.04
N ILE A 651 -11.83 -21.74 7.76
CA ILE A 651 -10.47 -21.87 7.20
C ILE A 651 -10.06 -23.35 7.22
N GLU A 652 -9.38 -23.77 6.17
CA GLU A 652 -8.65 -25.03 6.09
C GLU A 652 -7.16 -24.71 6.04
N ALA A 653 -6.48 -24.97 7.16
CA ALA A 653 -5.03 -24.82 7.20
C ALA A 653 -4.38 -26.07 6.62
N GLN A 654 -3.40 -25.92 5.74
CA GLN A 654 -2.59 -27.03 5.29
C GLN A 654 -1.61 -27.39 6.43
N ASP A 655 -1.81 -28.56 7.04
CA ASP A 655 -0.97 -29.04 8.15
C ASP A 655 0.50 -29.07 7.71
N GLU A 656 1.33 -28.20 8.30
CA GLU A 656 2.75 -28.47 8.41
C GLU A 656 2.89 -29.66 9.37
N MET A 657 3.18 -30.85 8.84
CA MET A 657 3.50 -32.07 9.57
C MET A 657 3.58 -31.92 11.11
N GLY A 658 2.44 -32.08 11.81
CA GLY A 658 2.41 -32.41 13.23
C GLY A 658 2.44 -31.29 14.27
N GLY A 659 2.14 -30.05 13.93
CA GLY A 659 1.99 -28.96 14.91
C GLY A 659 0.68 -28.20 14.72
N SER A 660 -0.31 -28.51 15.56
CA SER A 660 -1.59 -27.80 15.59
C SER A 660 -1.38 -26.33 15.96
N TYR A 661 -1.53 -25.41 15.00
CA TYR A 661 -1.55 -23.96 15.23
C TYR A 661 -2.92 -23.46 15.74
N PHE A 662 -3.98 -24.26 15.66
CA PHE A 662 -5.30 -23.96 16.19
C PHE A 662 -5.60 -24.83 17.39
N GLY A 663 -5.11 -24.46 18.58
CA GLY A 663 -5.39 -25.21 19.78
C GLY A 663 -4.88 -24.59 21.06
N GLY A 664 -5.30 -23.37 21.37
CA GLY A 664 -5.02 -22.67 22.62
C GLY A 664 -6.26 -22.22 23.38
N GLY A 665 -7.32 -23.02 23.35
CA GLY A 665 -8.51 -22.86 24.18
C GLY A 665 -8.61 -24.04 25.15
N SER A 666 -8.00 -23.93 26.34
CA SER A 666 -8.11 -24.96 27.39
C SER A 666 -9.52 -24.97 27.97
N SER A 667 -10.32 -25.94 27.56
CA SER A 667 -11.45 -26.41 28.35
C SER A 667 -11.01 -27.66 29.15
N TYR A 668 -10.74 -27.43 30.41
CA TYR A 668 -10.60 -28.53 31.37
C TYR A 668 -11.99 -29.13 31.66
N GLU A 669 -12.33 -30.22 31.02
CA GLU A 669 -13.37 -31.11 31.54
C GLU A 669 -12.73 -32.18 32.42
N ARG A 670 -13.12 -32.17 33.70
CA ARG A 670 -12.84 -33.20 34.69
C ARG A 670 -13.62 -34.48 34.35
N SER A 671 -12.93 -35.56 34.04
CA SER A 671 -13.50 -36.87 34.27
C SER A 671 -12.77 -37.56 35.42
N ALA A 672 -13.51 -37.86 36.47
CA ALA A 672 -13.07 -38.62 37.62
C ALA A 672 -13.02 -40.11 37.28
N SER A 673 -11.93 -40.77 37.56
CA SER A 673 -11.94 -42.21 37.77
C SER A 673 -10.95 -42.57 38.85
N TYR A 674 -11.48 -43.35 39.81
CA TYR A 674 -10.86 -43.92 41.01
C TYR A 674 -9.73 -44.91 40.69
N GLY A 675 -8.69 -44.95 41.53
CA GLY A 675 -7.70 -45.99 41.54
C GLY A 675 -6.59 -45.75 42.57
N GLU A 676 -6.53 -46.66 43.56
CA GLU A 676 -5.81 -46.64 44.82
C GLU A 676 -4.28 -46.71 44.82
N ARG A 677 -3.70 -46.08 45.88
CA ARG A 677 -2.53 -46.39 46.70
C ARG A 677 -1.16 -46.71 46.09
N SER A 678 -0.17 -45.92 46.43
CA SER A 678 0.79 -46.30 47.52
C SER A 678 1.87 -45.22 47.72
N SER A 679 2.28 -45.15 48.97
CA SER A 679 3.20 -44.20 49.64
C SER A 679 4.69 -44.34 49.27
N TYR A 680 5.42 -43.25 49.45
CA TYR A 680 6.72 -42.94 50.09
C TYR A 680 7.36 -41.74 49.33
N GLY A 681 7.58 -40.64 49.93
CA GLY A 681 8.65 -40.25 50.80
C GLY A 681 9.37 -38.99 50.28
N GLY A 682 9.23 -37.85 50.94
CA GLY A 682 10.34 -36.94 51.17
C GLY A 682 10.67 -35.85 50.14
N GLY A 683 10.48 -34.60 50.54
CA GLY A 683 11.33 -33.53 49.99
C GLY A 683 10.67 -32.16 49.82
N TYR A 684 10.84 -31.32 50.77
CA TYR A 684 10.50 -29.92 50.90
C TYR A 684 10.55 -29.05 49.62
N GLY A 685 9.43 -28.32 49.35
CA GLY A 685 9.40 -27.18 48.44
C GLY A 685 8.18 -26.31 48.70
N LYS A 686 8.31 -25.22 49.43
CA LYS A 686 7.23 -24.32 49.84
C LYS A 686 6.65 -23.57 48.65
N ARG A 687 5.33 -23.68 48.41
CA ARG A 687 4.52 -22.74 47.66
C ARG A 687 4.26 -21.47 48.51
N MET A 688 4.39 -20.34 47.91
CA MET A 688 3.87 -19.09 48.47
C MET A 688 2.62 -18.64 47.69
N PRO A 689 1.58 -18.17 48.36
CA PRO A 689 0.36 -17.65 47.73
C PRO A 689 0.49 -16.16 47.42
N TRP A 690 -0.08 -15.75 46.30
CA TRP A 690 -0.26 -14.35 45.96
C TRP A 690 -1.52 -13.85 46.67
N ASP A 691 -1.33 -13.09 47.75
CA ASP A 691 -2.15 -11.95 48.18
C ASP A 691 -1.63 -11.40 49.50
N GLN A 692 -0.97 -10.26 49.49
CA GLN A 692 -0.99 -9.33 50.60
C GLN A 692 -0.35 -8.00 50.17
N LYS A 693 -1.15 -6.93 50.30
CA LYS A 693 -0.75 -5.53 50.27
C LYS A 693 0.44 -5.27 51.19
N ARG A 694 1.55 -4.77 50.65
CA ARG A 694 2.60 -4.14 51.48
C ARG A 694 2.64 -2.66 51.22
N ARG A 695 2.55 -1.92 52.31
CA ARG A 695 2.85 -0.49 52.47
C ARG A 695 4.32 -0.24 52.10
N ILE A 696 4.52 0.78 51.28
CA ILE A 696 5.84 1.28 50.92
C ILE A 696 6.31 2.17 52.05
N SER A 697 7.44 1.85 52.68
CA SER A 697 8.24 2.75 53.52
C SER A 697 9.39 3.29 52.70
N ASP A 698 9.61 4.60 52.80
CA ASP A 698 10.61 5.38 52.11
C ASP A 698 12.03 4.82 52.27
N ARG A 699 12.70 4.59 51.11
CA ARG A 699 14.14 4.77 50.93
C ARG A 699 14.34 4.97 49.43
N ASP A 700 14.54 6.25 49.09
CA ASP A 700 15.01 6.73 47.78
C ASP A 700 16.53 6.52 47.68
N GLU A 701 16.97 5.49 47.00
CA GLU A 701 18.29 5.43 46.38
C GLU A 701 18.27 4.26 45.40
N ASP A 702 18.52 4.53 44.09
CA ASP A 702 18.60 3.62 42.91
C ASP A 702 17.39 3.59 42.00
N VAL A 703 16.98 4.76 41.48
CA VAL A 703 16.11 4.84 40.31
C VAL A 703 16.81 5.64 39.19
N PRO A 704 17.01 5.09 38.00
CA PRO A 704 17.65 5.81 36.88
C PRO A 704 16.90 7.09 36.50
N GLU A 705 17.65 8.13 36.19
CA GLU A 705 17.22 9.52 35.98
C GLU A 705 16.07 9.70 34.94
N TRP A 706 15.89 8.79 34.02
CA TRP A 706 14.80 8.82 33.03
C TRP A 706 13.39 8.47 33.59
N LYS A 707 13.30 7.89 34.78
CA LYS A 707 12.04 7.62 35.49
C LYS A 707 11.54 8.77 36.34
N ARG A 708 12.36 9.79 36.58
CA ARG A 708 11.98 10.94 37.47
C ARG A 708 11.13 11.99 36.75
N VAL A 709 11.07 12.03 35.44
CA VAL A 709 10.42 13.12 34.68
C VAL A 709 8.90 12.92 34.54
N THR A 710 8.33 11.76 34.84
CA THR A 710 6.91 11.48 34.67
C THR A 710 6.00 11.75 35.86
N SER A 711 6.55 12.16 37.01
CA SER A 711 5.77 12.35 38.24
C SER A 711 5.36 13.83 38.58
N GLN A 712 5.75 14.81 37.76
CA GLN A 712 5.54 16.25 38.09
C GLN A 712 4.34 16.92 37.42
N PHE A 713 3.43 16.20 36.75
CA PHE A 713 2.19 16.82 36.22
C PHE A 713 0.95 16.00 36.54
N ARG A 714 0.50 16.19 37.82
CA ARG A 714 -0.91 16.00 38.19
C ARG A 714 -1.41 17.31 38.80
N PRO A 715 -2.45 17.93 38.19
CA PRO A 715 -3.12 19.04 38.89
C PRO A 715 -4.09 18.48 39.93
N ASP A 716 -4.01 19.05 41.15
CA ASP A 716 -4.92 18.77 42.26
C ASP A 716 -6.37 19.22 41.97
N PRO A 717 -7.39 18.54 42.49
CA PRO A 717 -8.77 18.97 42.37
C PRO A 717 -9.07 20.07 43.42
N LYS A 718 -9.57 21.23 42.95
CA LYS A 718 -10.10 22.27 43.84
C LYS A 718 -11.58 21.99 44.18
N PRO A 719 -12.04 22.36 45.37
CA PRO A 719 -13.39 22.08 45.87
C PRO A 719 -14.46 23.03 45.31
N ALA A 720 -15.66 22.49 45.25
CA ALA A 720 -16.86 23.18 44.83
C ALA A 720 -17.24 24.36 45.76
N SER A 721 -17.70 25.48 45.18
CA SER A 721 -18.56 26.45 45.84
C SER A 721 -19.60 26.98 44.85
N ASP A 722 -20.87 26.88 45.27
CA ASP A 722 -22.06 27.42 44.62
C ASP A 722 -22.00 28.93 44.40
N THR A 723 -22.54 29.40 43.30
CA THR A 723 -23.64 30.41 43.27
C THR A 723 -24.01 30.81 41.84
N SER A 724 -25.22 30.66 41.57
CA SER A 724 -26.27 31.26 40.72
C SER A 724 -25.94 32.44 39.79
N SER A 725 -26.52 32.32 38.61
CA SER A 725 -27.40 33.26 37.89
C SER A 725 -26.87 33.96 36.63
N LEU A 726 -27.64 33.72 35.58
CA LEU A 726 -28.13 34.65 34.54
C LEU A 726 -27.32 34.87 33.25
N SER A 727 -27.96 34.37 32.21
CA SER A 727 -28.32 34.98 30.91
C SER A 727 -27.38 34.84 29.72
N SER A 728 -27.89 34.08 28.76
CA SER A 728 -28.01 34.34 27.32
C SER A 728 -26.76 34.74 26.51
N SER A 729 -26.31 33.82 25.69
CA SER A 729 -26.37 33.97 24.23
C SER A 729 -25.68 32.75 23.54
N SER A 730 -26.46 32.16 22.70
CA SER A 730 -26.09 31.08 21.77
C SER A 730 -24.87 31.41 20.92
N ARG A 731 -23.83 30.61 21.08
CA ARG A 731 -22.88 30.35 20.00
C ARG A 731 -22.54 28.85 20.03
N GLU A 732 -23.12 28.11 19.11
CA GLU A 732 -22.74 26.74 18.82
C GLU A 732 -21.28 26.71 18.41
N SER A 733 -20.44 26.13 19.27
CA SER A 733 -19.09 25.75 18.94
C SER A 733 -19.13 24.43 18.16
N LEU A 734 -18.84 24.47 16.87
CA LEU A 734 -18.48 23.32 16.06
C LEU A 734 -17.21 22.70 16.66
N SER A 735 -17.36 21.58 17.34
CA SER A 735 -16.25 20.85 17.95
C SER A 735 -15.35 20.26 16.88
N SER A 736 -14.10 20.65 16.95
CA SER A 736 -12.93 20.11 16.29
C SER A 736 -12.76 18.59 16.52
N GLY A 737 -13.15 17.77 15.55
CA GLY A 737 -13.02 16.30 15.61
C GLY A 737 -11.85 15.68 14.81
N ASN A 738 -11.01 16.44 14.13
CA ASN A 738 -10.16 15.86 13.07
C ASN A 738 -8.64 16.00 13.24
N PHE A 739 -8.12 16.34 14.42
CA PHE A 739 -6.67 16.52 14.59
C PHE A 739 -5.88 15.27 15.07
N LYS A 740 -6.51 14.13 15.29
CA LYS A 740 -5.83 12.96 15.88
C LYS A 740 -4.98 12.13 14.90
N SER A 741 -5.30 12.12 13.62
CA SER A 741 -4.54 11.31 12.63
C SER A 741 -3.13 11.85 12.37
N VAL A 742 -2.96 13.15 12.44
CA VAL A 742 -1.66 13.82 12.21
C VAL A 742 -0.68 13.59 13.36
N ARG A 743 -1.17 13.38 14.60
CA ARG A 743 -0.30 13.06 15.76
C ARG A 743 0.32 11.66 15.69
N ALA A 744 -0.33 10.72 15.03
CA ALA A 744 0.19 9.37 14.85
C ALA A 744 1.42 9.33 13.91
N LEU A 745 1.39 10.12 12.85
CA LEU A 745 2.53 10.29 11.92
C LEU A 745 3.77 10.88 12.61
N ASP A 746 3.57 11.84 13.53
CA ASP A 746 4.67 12.44 14.29
C ASP A 746 5.27 11.48 15.34
N ALA A 747 4.48 10.59 15.91
CA ALA A 747 4.98 9.56 16.84
C ALA A 747 5.83 8.52 16.12
N ALA A 748 5.43 8.07 14.93
CA ALA A 748 6.20 7.15 14.11
C ALA A 748 7.55 7.75 13.64
N ARG A 749 7.56 9.05 13.31
CA ARG A 749 8.80 9.77 12.96
C ARG A 749 9.81 9.85 14.11
N ARG A 750 9.37 9.91 15.37
CA ARG A 750 10.27 9.94 16.53
C ARG A 750 10.97 8.61 16.77
N ILE A 751 10.32 7.50 16.44
CA ILE A 751 10.90 6.17 16.61
C ILE A 751 11.95 5.88 15.53
N LEU A 752 11.75 6.37 14.30
CA LEU A 752 12.69 6.22 13.20
C LEU A 752 13.87 7.22 13.24
N GLY A 753 13.74 8.34 13.95
CA GLY A 753 14.77 9.39 14.07
C GLY A 753 15.85 9.14 15.12
N ASN A 754 15.66 8.23 16.06
CA ASN A 754 16.59 8.04 17.19
C ASN A 754 17.67 6.97 16.96
N ASN A 755 17.74 6.34 15.78
CA ASN A 755 18.77 5.35 15.47
C ASN A 755 19.95 5.90 14.64
N ARG A 756 20.16 7.22 14.66
CA ARG A 756 21.36 7.83 14.04
C ARG A 756 22.09 8.69 15.05
N ASN A 757 22.87 8.05 15.92
CA ASN A 757 24.09 8.60 16.49
C ASN A 757 24.80 7.55 17.35
N SER A 758 25.65 6.77 16.73
CA SER A 758 26.86 6.26 17.38
C SER A 758 27.80 5.72 16.32
N SER A 759 28.60 6.58 15.76
CA SER A 759 29.89 6.21 15.19
C SER A 759 30.89 7.19 15.76
N VAL A 760 31.95 6.70 16.28
CA VAL A 760 33.30 7.11 16.27
C VAL A 760 34.00 6.74 17.61
N SER A 761 34.98 5.97 17.39
CA SER A 761 36.35 5.85 17.96
C SER A 761 36.66 4.64 18.83
N SER A 762 37.46 3.84 18.17
CA SER A 762 38.86 3.45 18.52
C SER A 762 39.13 2.63 19.77
N THR A 763 39.72 1.47 19.44
CA THR A 763 40.83 0.76 20.08
C THR A 763 40.74 0.37 21.55
N SER A 764 40.72 -0.90 21.77
CA SER A 764 41.79 -1.69 22.38
C SER A 764 41.25 -2.95 23.04
N SER A 765 41.96 -4.00 22.74
CA SER A 765 41.96 -5.34 23.34
C SER A 765 41.59 -5.38 24.83
N VAL A 766 40.81 -6.39 25.21
CA VAL A 766 41.17 -7.44 26.16
C VAL A 766 40.10 -8.52 26.20
N SER A 767 40.57 -9.74 26.21
CA SER A 767 39.87 -11.02 26.34
C SER A 767 39.03 -11.15 27.61
N SER A 768 37.84 -11.74 27.48
CA SER A 768 37.41 -12.80 28.38
C SER A 768 36.06 -13.40 27.97
N SER A 769 36.09 -14.63 27.79
CA SER A 769 35.09 -15.69 27.79
C SER A 769 33.69 -15.35 28.29
N ALA A 770 32.67 -15.53 27.40
CA ALA A 770 31.37 -16.11 27.80
C ALA A 770 30.63 -16.67 26.57
N GLY A 771 30.32 -17.87 26.59
CA GLY A 771 29.40 -18.77 25.90
C GLY A 771 28.68 -18.23 24.64
N SER A 772 29.26 -18.41 23.49
CA SER A 772 28.54 -18.48 22.23
C SER A 772 28.03 -19.90 22.04
N SER A 773 26.73 -20.09 22.07
CA SER A 773 26.10 -21.27 21.50
C SER A 773 26.35 -21.25 20.00
N SER A 774 27.49 -21.78 19.59
CA SER A 774 27.75 -22.11 18.20
C SER A 774 26.83 -23.29 17.84
N SER A 775 25.85 -23.06 16.95
CA SER A 775 25.24 -24.09 16.13
C SER A 775 26.34 -24.65 15.20
N GLY A 776 27.15 -25.49 15.76
CA GLY A 776 28.11 -26.32 15.01
C GLY A 776 27.32 -27.28 14.15
N SER A 777 27.32 -27.09 12.84
CA SER A 777 26.89 -28.06 11.86
C SER A 777 27.69 -29.34 12.06
N SER A 778 27.09 -30.35 12.68
CA SER A 778 27.69 -31.70 12.78
C SER A 778 27.59 -32.35 11.41
N PHE A 779 28.62 -32.21 10.59
CA PHE A 779 28.80 -32.87 9.28
C PHE A 779 28.64 -34.41 9.33
N GLY A 780 28.46 -35.04 10.51
CA GLY A 780 28.33 -36.46 10.69
C GLY A 780 26.92 -37.01 10.89
N ALA A 781 25.88 -36.17 11.00
CA ALA A 781 24.53 -36.62 11.32
C ALA A 781 23.59 -36.76 10.12
N LEU A 782 23.86 -36.08 8.97
CA LEU A 782 23.01 -36.13 7.81
C LEU A 782 23.18 -37.45 7.04
N LYS A 783 22.08 -38.15 6.80
CA LYS A 783 22.05 -39.43 6.07
C LYS A 783 20.97 -39.38 5.00
N GLU A 784 21.14 -40.21 3.95
CA GLU A 784 20.11 -40.45 2.96
C GLU A 784 18.82 -40.92 3.64
N GLY A 785 17.70 -40.35 3.26
CA GLY A 785 16.38 -40.59 3.91
C GLY A 785 16.04 -39.65 5.06
N CYS A 786 17.01 -38.86 5.59
CA CYS A 786 16.70 -37.88 6.63
C CYS A 786 15.80 -36.78 6.08
N LYS A 787 14.88 -36.31 6.93
CA LYS A 787 14.11 -35.06 6.64
C LYS A 787 14.91 -33.88 7.15
N ILE A 788 14.99 -32.85 6.31
CA ILE A 788 15.62 -31.60 6.68
C ILE A 788 14.66 -30.42 6.41
N GLU A 789 14.78 -29.40 7.21
CA GLU A 789 14.16 -28.10 6.96
C GLU A 789 15.26 -27.14 6.52
N HIS A 790 15.14 -26.67 5.28
CA HIS A 790 16.08 -25.73 4.67
C HIS A 790 15.50 -24.32 4.67
N GLN A 791 16.29 -23.36 5.09
CA GLN A 791 15.85 -21.95 5.26
C GLN A 791 15.11 -21.33 4.06
N ARG A 792 15.36 -21.83 2.87
CA ARG A 792 14.84 -21.26 1.62
C ARG A 792 13.83 -22.14 0.89
N PHE A 793 13.99 -23.46 1.00
CA PHE A 793 13.22 -24.43 0.21
C PHE A 793 12.20 -25.19 1.04
N GLY A 794 12.14 -24.93 2.37
CA GLY A 794 11.24 -25.59 3.27
C GLY A 794 11.66 -27.03 3.60
N VAL A 795 10.69 -27.87 3.89
CA VAL A 795 10.94 -29.26 4.30
C VAL A 795 11.20 -30.15 3.09
N GLY A 796 12.26 -30.96 3.18
CA GLY A 796 12.65 -31.89 2.14
C GLY A 796 13.23 -33.19 2.70
N VAL A 797 13.39 -34.19 1.82
CA VAL A 797 14.00 -35.49 2.13
C VAL A 797 15.30 -35.62 1.36
N VAL A 798 16.38 -35.94 2.08
CA VAL A 798 17.69 -36.20 1.46
C VAL A 798 17.61 -37.50 0.65
N ARG A 799 17.79 -37.40 -0.67
CA ARG A 799 17.75 -38.58 -1.58
C ARG A 799 19.12 -39.16 -1.82
N LYS A 800 20.16 -38.31 -1.87
CA LYS A 800 21.53 -38.78 -2.13
C LYS A 800 22.55 -37.82 -1.51
N ILE A 801 23.67 -38.34 -1.04
CA ILE A 801 24.81 -37.55 -0.59
C ILE A 801 26.04 -37.96 -1.38
N GLU A 802 26.70 -36.99 -2.03
CA GLU A 802 27.89 -37.20 -2.84
C GLU A 802 29.07 -36.39 -2.29
N GLY A 803 30.26 -36.97 -2.28
CA GLY A 803 31.46 -36.34 -1.75
C GLY A 803 31.64 -36.53 -0.25
N GLN A 804 32.76 -36.05 0.28
CA GLN A 804 33.10 -36.10 1.71
C GLN A 804 33.72 -34.78 2.16
N GLY A 805 33.49 -34.40 3.42
CA GLY A 805 34.03 -33.19 4.03
C GLY A 805 33.39 -31.92 3.50
N GLU A 806 34.15 -30.87 3.31
CA GLU A 806 33.67 -29.54 2.93
C GLU A 806 32.99 -29.43 1.55
N ASN A 807 33.27 -30.40 0.64
CA ASN A 807 32.70 -30.45 -0.71
C ASN A 807 31.53 -31.44 -0.82
N ALA A 808 31.01 -31.95 0.29
CA ALA A 808 29.86 -32.86 0.27
C ALA A 808 28.61 -32.15 -0.27
N LYS A 809 27.94 -32.80 -1.26
CA LYS A 809 26.69 -32.32 -1.87
C LYS A 809 25.55 -33.26 -1.50
N ALA A 810 24.43 -32.72 -1.12
CA ALA A 810 23.21 -33.48 -0.86
C ALA A 810 22.16 -33.17 -1.93
N THR A 811 21.62 -34.19 -2.56
CA THR A 811 20.43 -34.09 -3.40
C THR A 811 19.21 -34.24 -2.51
N VAL A 812 18.41 -33.18 -2.39
CA VAL A 812 17.24 -33.12 -1.51
C VAL A 812 15.99 -32.90 -2.34
N GLU A 813 14.98 -33.70 -2.09
CA GLU A 813 13.65 -33.53 -2.68
C GLU A 813 12.76 -32.76 -1.70
N PHE A 814 12.54 -31.48 -1.99
CA PHE A 814 11.69 -30.60 -1.21
C PHE A 814 10.23 -30.73 -1.61
N GLN A 815 9.32 -30.60 -0.65
CA GLN A 815 7.88 -30.79 -0.86
C GLN A 815 7.32 -29.84 -1.93
N ASN A 816 7.72 -28.59 -1.89
CA ASN A 816 7.19 -27.56 -2.78
C ASN A 816 8.18 -27.13 -3.86
N SER A 817 9.48 -27.17 -3.58
CA SER A 817 10.54 -26.65 -4.48
C SER A 817 11.18 -27.70 -5.39
N GLY A 818 10.74 -28.98 -5.32
CA GLY A 818 11.26 -30.09 -6.14
C GLY A 818 12.65 -30.56 -5.69
N VAL A 819 13.38 -31.23 -6.61
CA VAL A 819 14.72 -31.74 -6.32
C VAL A 819 15.76 -30.64 -6.48
N LYS A 820 16.58 -30.43 -5.45
CA LYS A 820 17.69 -29.48 -5.42
C LYS A 820 18.96 -30.19 -4.96
N GLN A 821 20.11 -29.77 -5.48
CA GLN A 821 21.43 -30.20 -5.05
C GLN A 821 22.05 -29.10 -4.19
N LEU A 822 22.39 -29.42 -2.94
CA LEU A 822 22.92 -28.48 -1.94
C LEU A 822 24.35 -28.80 -1.59
N LEU A 823 25.24 -27.81 -1.58
CA LEU A 823 26.59 -27.95 -1.03
C LEU A 823 26.51 -27.80 0.51
N LEU A 824 26.73 -28.90 1.25
CA LEU A 824 26.46 -28.97 2.68
C LEU A 824 27.25 -27.96 3.54
N LYS A 825 28.40 -27.49 3.04
CA LYS A 825 29.19 -26.45 3.71
C LYS A 825 28.45 -25.13 3.85
N TYR A 826 27.58 -24.79 2.89
CA TYR A 826 26.89 -23.49 2.84
C TYR A 826 25.40 -23.61 3.07
N ALA A 827 24.83 -24.81 2.95
CA ALA A 827 23.41 -25.03 3.11
C ALA A 827 22.98 -24.84 4.58
N LYS A 828 22.06 -23.89 4.79
CA LYS A 828 21.48 -23.60 6.11
C LYS A 828 20.27 -24.47 6.34
N TYR A 829 20.45 -25.62 6.99
CA TYR A 829 19.38 -26.59 7.24
C TYR A 829 19.38 -27.07 8.69
N THR A 830 18.21 -27.53 9.13
CA THR A 830 18.01 -28.22 10.41
C THR A 830 17.52 -29.64 10.11
N ILE A 831 18.07 -30.64 10.79
CA ILE A 831 17.61 -32.02 10.63
C ILE A 831 16.34 -32.19 11.48
N LEU A 832 15.26 -32.65 10.84
CA LEU A 832 13.99 -32.96 11.47
C LEU A 832 14.01 -34.47 11.80
N ASN A 833 13.94 -34.82 13.10
CA ASN A 833 13.92 -36.23 13.57
C ASN A 833 12.58 -36.89 13.29
#